data_286bf764feddb920932177611949438b
#
_entry.id   286bf764feddb920932177611949438b
#
_cell.length_a   1.000
_cell.length_b   1.000
_cell.length_c   1.000
_cell.angle_alpha   90.00
_cell.angle_beta   90.00
_cell.angle_gamma   90.00
#
_symmetry.space_group_name_H-M   'P 1'
#
loop_
_entity.id
_entity.type
_entity.pdbx_description
1 polymer ?
#
loop_
_entity_poly.entity_id
_entity_poly.type
_entity_poly.pdbx_seq_one_letter_code
_entity_poly.pdbx_strand_id
1 'polypeptide(L)'
;VKISTISNPRLAVVILTAFVAFLTTDHSRAGVGVAATTHTFTIGTNDFLLDGNRFQIRCGEIHAARVPKEYWRHRLQMAKAMGLNTVCAYLFWNLHEPKPGEFVWTGQADDAEFCRIAKEEGLWVILRPGPYACAEWEMGGTPWWLLKHDDIQLRTRDPRYLKAVKSYLKEVGRELGPLQITHGGPIIMAQVENEYGFFGKDTGYMTDIKNTLLDAGFDVPLFECNPPDQMQNGMLTNLFQAANFGSDPEHNFAKLRKLQPAGPLMCSEFYPGWFDTWGQPHHLGNTAKYLSDLEYMLAHDASFSIYMAHGGTTFGLWSGCDRPFKPDTSSYDYDAPISEAGWATPKFFQTRALFAKYLLPGETLPAPPPPNPIIAFAPVELTESAPVFENLPTAIKDSLPGNMETYDQGYGCMLYRTKIPAGAATTLQVAAIHDFGYVYLNGKRVGVLDRRSATAKLLLPERAAPARLDILVEPMGRVNFGPEMADRKGLIAPVKLNGEVLKGWDIFKLPLDDKMLAGLKFTGVKPDTNAPAFWRGTFQLEHAGDTFLDLRGWGKGDLWINGHCLGRYWNIGPSQTAFAPGCWLHRGLNQIVILDLLGPQQPKIAGMEKPILDQLRPALDFHVQNHPPAKLNLDSSMMADSGSFAPGTDTQEIKFATPATGKYFCLESLNAQDGQPYAAVAELDLLDVNGQAISHDGWTVAYVDSEELEKEDGSAANAIDGQTANYWHTQWGSASPGHPHQLILNLGKTQTISGFRYVPRQSEGAGRIKDYRAFVFTKLDLLTK
;
A
#
# COMPACT_ATOMS: atom_id res chain seq x y z
N VAL A 1 74.69 -30.81 10.44
CA VAL A 1 75.58 -31.87 9.85
C VAL A 1 74.78 -32.62 8.79
N LYS A 2 75.23 -32.41 7.56
CA LYS A 2 75.25 -33.31 6.35
C LYS A 2 74.05 -34.24 6.13
N ILE A 3 73.25 -33.96 5.09
CA ILE A 3 73.32 -34.48 3.71
C ILE A 3 73.28 -36.02 3.64
N SER A 4 72.25 -36.61 2.96
CA SER A 4 72.44 -37.37 1.75
C SER A 4 71.08 -37.74 1.09
N THR A 5 71.01 -37.45 -0.20
CA THR A 5 70.14 -37.90 -1.25
C THR A 5 70.16 -39.41 -1.41
N ILE A 6 69.06 -40.03 -1.85
CA ILE A 6 69.03 -41.14 -2.88
C ILE A 6 67.57 -41.26 -3.42
N SER A 7 67.46 -40.92 -4.67
CA SER A 7 66.86 -41.48 -5.90
C SER A 7 65.67 -42.43 -5.83
N ASN A 8 64.68 -42.13 -6.69
CA ASN A 8 63.64 -42.94 -7.31
C ASN A 8 64.02 -44.38 -7.70
N PRO A 9 63.06 -45.34 -7.80
CA PRO A 9 62.46 -45.53 -9.11
C PRO A 9 60.95 -45.83 -9.16
N ARG A 10 60.40 -45.43 -10.27
CA ARG A 10 59.15 -45.66 -10.98
C ARG A 10 58.49 -47.03 -10.66
N LEU A 11 57.20 -46.99 -10.34
CA LEU A 11 56.26 -48.06 -10.58
C LEU A 11 55.14 -47.51 -11.49
N ALA A 12 55.19 -48.01 -12.74
CA ALA A 12 54.15 -47.76 -13.74
C ALA A 12 52.97 -48.70 -13.43
N VAL A 13 51.80 -48.13 -13.12
CA VAL A 13 50.53 -48.84 -13.09
C VAL A 13 49.89 -48.69 -14.46
N VAL A 14 49.83 -49.75 -15.23
CA VAL A 14 49.10 -49.86 -16.49
C VAL A 14 47.62 -49.98 -16.13
N ILE A 15 46.83 -48.96 -16.37
CA ILE A 15 45.36 -49.05 -16.33
C ILE A 15 44.91 -49.47 -17.72
N LEU A 16 44.43 -50.73 -17.81
CA LEU A 16 43.80 -51.31 -18.98
C LEU A 16 42.37 -50.74 -19.09
N THR A 17 42.17 -49.78 -19.97
CA THR A 17 40.84 -49.26 -20.29
C THR A 17 40.18 -50.20 -21.28
N ALA A 18 39.26 -51.05 -20.79
CA ALA A 18 38.36 -51.81 -21.64
C ALA A 18 37.29 -50.84 -22.22
N PHE A 19 37.39 -50.56 -23.52
CA PHE A 19 36.32 -49.93 -24.29
C PHE A 19 35.21 -50.96 -24.50
N VAL A 20 34.12 -50.82 -23.71
CA VAL A 20 32.84 -51.48 -24.02
C VAL A 20 32.09 -50.54 -24.95
N ALA A 21 32.06 -50.86 -26.25
CA ALA A 21 31.22 -50.19 -27.22
C ALA A 21 29.75 -50.59 -26.94
N PHE A 22 29.02 -49.69 -26.26
CA PHE A 22 27.56 -49.74 -26.26
C PHE A 22 27.10 -49.19 -27.61
N LEU A 23 26.60 -50.06 -28.45
CA LEU A 23 25.76 -49.70 -29.60
C LEU A 23 24.47 -49.11 -29.01
N THR A 24 24.41 -47.82 -28.87
CA THR A 24 23.15 -47.12 -28.67
C THR A 24 22.41 -47.12 -30.01
N THR A 25 21.43 -47.99 -30.11
CA THR A 25 20.38 -47.81 -31.10
C THR A 25 19.65 -46.53 -30.78
N ASP A 26 19.91 -45.51 -31.58
CA ASP A 26 19.13 -44.28 -31.63
C ASP A 26 17.67 -44.62 -31.99
N HIS A 27 16.86 -44.85 -30.94
CA HIS A 27 15.42 -44.74 -31.10
C HIS A 27 15.10 -43.26 -31.11
N SER A 28 15.23 -42.64 -32.27
CA SER A 28 14.54 -41.40 -32.54
C SER A 28 13.05 -41.67 -32.29
N ARG A 29 12.60 -41.42 -31.05
CA ARG A 29 11.21 -41.12 -30.80
C ARG A 29 10.93 -39.82 -31.56
N ALA A 30 10.42 -39.98 -32.78
CA ALA A 30 9.62 -38.95 -33.38
C ALA A 30 8.49 -38.67 -32.37
N GLY A 31 8.69 -37.66 -31.54
CA GLY A 31 7.61 -37.06 -30.80
C GLY A 31 6.62 -36.63 -31.85
N VAL A 32 5.48 -37.31 -31.89
CA VAL A 32 4.31 -36.78 -32.55
C VAL A 32 4.07 -35.46 -31.83
N GLY A 33 4.53 -34.39 -32.42
CA GLY A 33 4.16 -33.05 -32.00
C GLY A 33 2.64 -33.00 -32.09
N VAL A 34 1.98 -33.12 -30.95
CA VAL A 34 0.57 -32.69 -30.84
C VAL A 34 0.61 -31.24 -31.27
N ALA A 35 0.09 -30.97 -32.47
CA ALA A 35 -0.07 -29.61 -32.95
C ALA A 35 -0.79 -28.85 -31.83
N ALA A 36 -0.14 -27.81 -31.29
CA ALA A 36 -0.76 -26.99 -30.28
C ALA A 36 -2.10 -26.53 -30.84
N THR A 37 -3.20 -26.94 -30.20
CA THR A 37 -4.53 -26.48 -30.59
C THR A 37 -4.52 -24.97 -30.37
N THR A 38 -4.51 -24.21 -31.47
CA THR A 38 -4.67 -22.76 -31.42
C THR A 38 -6.13 -22.49 -31.13
N HIS A 39 -6.37 -21.90 -29.96
CA HIS A 39 -7.68 -21.40 -29.57
C HIS A 39 -7.88 -19.97 -30.11
N THR A 40 -9.12 -19.56 -30.20
CA THR A 40 -9.48 -18.19 -30.60
C THR A 40 -10.26 -17.54 -29.46
N PHE A 41 -9.96 -16.26 -29.19
CA PHE A 41 -10.72 -15.46 -28.25
C PHE A 41 -11.12 -14.13 -28.91
N THR A 42 -12.40 -13.78 -28.83
CA THR A 42 -12.95 -12.57 -29.48
C THR A 42 -14.00 -11.91 -28.60
N ILE A 43 -14.17 -10.61 -28.78
CA ILE A 43 -15.26 -9.82 -28.20
C ILE A 43 -16.43 -9.82 -29.17
N GLY A 44 -17.49 -10.53 -28.80
CA GLY A 44 -18.73 -10.59 -29.60
C GLY A 44 -19.67 -9.42 -29.32
N THR A 45 -20.86 -9.47 -29.91
CA THR A 45 -21.86 -8.41 -29.77
C THR A 45 -22.45 -8.31 -28.38
N ASN A 46 -22.56 -9.44 -27.66
CA ASN A 46 -23.15 -9.51 -26.32
C ASN A 46 -22.23 -10.24 -25.31
N ASP A 47 -21.38 -11.15 -25.80
CA ASP A 47 -20.59 -12.06 -24.99
C ASP A 47 -19.14 -12.08 -25.44
N PHE A 48 -18.22 -12.49 -24.58
CA PHE A 48 -16.91 -12.99 -24.98
C PHE A 48 -17.08 -14.36 -25.63
N LEU A 49 -16.28 -14.65 -26.64
CA LEU A 49 -16.32 -15.92 -27.38
C LEU A 49 -14.95 -16.60 -27.33
N LEU A 50 -14.92 -17.83 -26.82
CA LEU A 50 -13.78 -18.72 -26.85
C LEU A 50 -14.10 -19.85 -27.87
N ASP A 51 -13.29 -19.95 -28.92
CA ASP A 51 -13.54 -20.88 -30.03
C ASP A 51 -14.95 -20.76 -30.65
N GLY A 52 -15.43 -19.52 -30.72
CA GLY A 52 -16.76 -19.20 -31.22
C GLY A 52 -17.90 -19.51 -30.25
N ASN A 53 -17.63 -20.12 -29.10
CA ASN A 53 -18.61 -20.41 -28.07
C ASN A 53 -18.62 -19.30 -26.98
N ARG A 54 -19.79 -19.04 -26.44
CA ARG A 54 -19.94 -18.10 -25.33
C ARG A 54 -19.03 -18.46 -24.16
N PHE A 55 -18.32 -17.46 -23.64
CA PHE A 55 -17.37 -17.61 -22.54
C PHE A 55 -17.55 -16.49 -21.51
N GLN A 56 -18.14 -16.81 -20.36
CA GLN A 56 -18.14 -15.89 -19.21
C GLN A 56 -16.79 -15.95 -18.51
N ILE A 57 -16.08 -14.83 -18.44
CA ILE A 57 -14.83 -14.73 -17.71
C ILE A 57 -15.12 -14.67 -16.20
N ARG A 58 -14.71 -15.70 -15.47
CA ARG A 58 -14.67 -15.75 -14.02
C ARG A 58 -13.21 -15.64 -13.61
N CYS A 59 -12.73 -14.39 -13.47
CA CYS A 59 -11.34 -14.08 -13.23
C CYS A 59 -11.07 -13.76 -11.78
N GLY A 60 -9.80 -13.90 -11.36
CA GLY A 60 -9.31 -13.43 -10.07
C GLY A 60 -7.86 -12.95 -10.17
N GLU A 61 -7.57 -11.89 -9.45
CA GLU A 61 -6.25 -11.26 -9.44
C GLU A 61 -5.34 -12.00 -8.46
N ILE A 62 -4.15 -12.39 -8.95
CA ILE A 62 -3.06 -12.97 -8.18
C ILE A 62 -1.77 -12.34 -8.69
N HIS A 63 -1.15 -11.48 -7.90
CA HIS A 63 0.10 -10.84 -8.27
C HIS A 63 1.27 -11.81 -8.08
N ALA A 64 1.90 -12.26 -9.16
CA ALA A 64 3.04 -13.18 -9.11
C ALA A 64 4.15 -12.64 -8.19
N ALA A 65 4.43 -11.35 -8.23
CA ALA A 65 5.43 -10.67 -7.42
C ALA A 65 5.16 -10.72 -5.89
N ARG A 66 3.89 -10.93 -5.47
CA ARG A 66 3.48 -11.03 -4.06
C ARG A 66 3.40 -12.46 -3.53
N VAL A 67 3.78 -13.44 -4.35
CA VAL A 67 3.75 -14.86 -4.01
C VAL A 67 5.11 -15.46 -4.31
N PRO A 68 5.74 -16.21 -3.40
CA PRO A 68 6.96 -16.95 -3.73
C PRO A 68 6.77 -17.82 -4.99
N LYS A 69 7.75 -17.81 -5.89
CA LYS A 69 7.66 -18.55 -7.16
C LYS A 69 7.29 -20.04 -6.95
N GLU A 70 7.79 -20.63 -5.89
CA GLU A 70 7.54 -22.02 -5.49
C GLU A 70 6.07 -22.28 -5.14
N TYR A 71 5.31 -21.22 -4.81
CA TYR A 71 3.90 -21.30 -4.41
C TYR A 71 2.91 -20.91 -5.51
N TRP A 72 3.37 -20.44 -6.68
CA TRP A 72 2.48 -20.01 -7.77
C TRP A 72 1.49 -21.11 -8.18
N ARG A 73 1.97 -22.35 -8.38
CA ARG A 73 1.11 -23.47 -8.75
C ARG A 73 0.01 -23.70 -7.71
N HIS A 74 0.37 -23.72 -6.43
CA HIS A 74 -0.61 -23.89 -5.36
C HIS A 74 -1.68 -22.78 -5.38
N ARG A 75 -1.31 -21.53 -5.56
CA ARG A 75 -2.27 -20.39 -5.61
C ARG A 75 -3.17 -20.47 -6.83
N LEU A 76 -2.64 -20.87 -7.99
CA LEU A 76 -3.41 -21.09 -9.21
C LEU A 76 -4.39 -22.28 -9.07
N GLN A 77 -3.98 -23.36 -8.43
CA GLN A 77 -4.86 -24.49 -8.08
C GLN A 77 -5.97 -24.05 -7.12
N MET A 78 -5.67 -23.20 -6.13
CA MET A 78 -6.67 -22.61 -5.25
C MET A 78 -7.69 -21.78 -6.02
N ALA A 79 -7.25 -20.93 -6.94
CA ALA A 79 -8.12 -20.15 -7.81
C ALA A 79 -9.04 -21.04 -8.65
N LYS A 80 -8.48 -22.08 -9.27
CA LYS A 80 -9.25 -23.09 -10.03
C LYS A 80 -10.26 -23.81 -9.15
N ALA A 81 -9.84 -24.22 -7.94
CA ALA A 81 -10.70 -24.89 -6.98
C ALA A 81 -11.83 -23.99 -6.50
N MET A 82 -11.63 -22.69 -6.37
CA MET A 82 -12.70 -21.73 -6.04
C MET A 82 -13.75 -21.65 -7.14
N GLY A 83 -13.39 -21.90 -8.40
CA GLY A 83 -14.30 -21.89 -9.56
C GLY A 83 -13.95 -20.85 -10.61
N LEU A 84 -12.76 -20.25 -10.52
CA LEU A 84 -12.25 -19.35 -11.54
C LEU A 84 -11.82 -20.14 -12.79
N ASN A 85 -12.00 -19.56 -13.97
CA ASN A 85 -11.52 -20.08 -15.24
C ASN A 85 -10.40 -19.23 -15.84
N THR A 86 -10.14 -18.08 -15.24
CA THR A 86 -9.17 -17.08 -15.68
C THR A 86 -8.46 -16.50 -14.45
N VAL A 87 -7.22 -16.11 -14.61
CA VAL A 87 -6.48 -15.30 -13.64
C VAL A 87 -5.93 -14.06 -14.30
N CYS A 88 -5.73 -13.00 -13.51
CA CYS A 88 -5.12 -11.78 -13.99
C CYS A 88 -3.66 -11.72 -13.55
N ALA A 89 -2.76 -11.46 -14.49
CA ALA A 89 -1.34 -11.27 -14.26
C ALA A 89 -0.99 -9.78 -14.36
N TYR A 90 -0.49 -9.21 -13.26
CA TYR A 90 0.01 -7.84 -13.18
C TYR A 90 1.51 -7.80 -13.34
N LEU A 91 2.02 -6.86 -14.12
CA LEU A 91 3.43 -6.57 -14.22
C LEU A 91 3.74 -5.23 -13.52
N PHE A 92 4.83 -5.22 -12.75
CA PHE A 92 5.33 -4.01 -12.11
C PHE A 92 6.62 -3.59 -12.83
N TRP A 93 6.57 -2.53 -13.61
CA TRP A 93 7.68 -2.08 -14.44
C TRP A 93 8.98 -1.91 -13.63
N ASN A 94 8.91 -1.31 -12.41
CA ASN A 94 10.08 -1.11 -11.56
C ASN A 94 10.71 -2.41 -11.03
N LEU A 95 9.96 -3.52 -10.98
CA LEU A 95 10.48 -4.84 -10.67
C LEU A 95 11.23 -5.42 -11.87
N HIS A 96 10.70 -5.20 -13.08
CA HIS A 96 11.29 -5.72 -14.33
C HIS A 96 12.44 -4.87 -14.86
N GLU A 97 12.48 -3.58 -14.57
CA GLU A 97 13.55 -2.66 -15.00
C GLU A 97 14.07 -1.84 -13.81
N PRO A 98 14.83 -2.49 -12.87
CA PRO A 98 15.36 -1.83 -11.68
C PRO A 98 16.32 -0.69 -12.00
N LYS A 99 16.97 -0.74 -13.17
CA LYS A 99 17.79 0.33 -13.74
C LYS A 99 17.49 0.48 -15.23
N PRO A 100 17.68 1.67 -15.80
CA PRO A 100 17.40 1.91 -17.22
C PRO A 100 18.09 0.91 -18.15
N GLY A 101 17.30 0.12 -18.88
CA GLY A 101 17.79 -0.89 -19.84
C GLY A 101 18.28 -2.20 -19.22
N GLU A 102 18.25 -2.35 -17.91
CA GLU A 102 18.56 -3.62 -17.22
C GLU A 102 17.26 -4.35 -16.88
N PHE A 103 16.89 -5.34 -17.69
CA PHE A 103 15.63 -6.08 -17.52
C PHE A 103 15.82 -7.40 -16.76
N VAL A 104 14.87 -7.70 -15.87
CA VAL A 104 14.81 -8.92 -15.04
C VAL A 104 13.52 -9.67 -15.33
N TRP A 105 13.67 -10.94 -15.77
CA TRP A 105 12.57 -11.87 -16.06
C TRP A 105 12.82 -13.24 -15.42
N THR A 106 13.35 -13.24 -14.21
CA THR A 106 13.68 -14.46 -13.45
C THR A 106 13.25 -14.34 -12.00
N GLY A 107 13.18 -15.45 -11.28
CA GLY A 107 12.74 -15.46 -9.87
C GLY A 107 11.31 -14.97 -9.74
N GLN A 108 11.07 -14.00 -8.85
CA GLN A 108 9.75 -13.40 -8.63
C GLN A 108 9.24 -12.54 -9.81
N ALA A 109 10.10 -12.20 -10.75
CA ALA A 109 9.76 -11.44 -11.96
C ALA A 109 9.59 -12.35 -13.20
N ASP A 110 9.42 -13.67 -13.04
CA ASP A 110 9.23 -14.61 -14.15
C ASP A 110 7.75 -14.80 -14.48
N ASP A 111 7.08 -13.71 -14.90
CA ASP A 111 5.65 -13.74 -15.24
C ASP A 111 5.35 -14.67 -16.43
N ALA A 112 6.34 -14.93 -17.28
CA ALA A 112 6.19 -15.90 -18.35
C ALA A 112 5.99 -17.31 -17.79
N GLU A 113 6.71 -17.70 -16.76
CA GLU A 113 6.53 -18.97 -16.07
C GLU A 113 5.20 -19.03 -15.31
N PHE A 114 4.80 -17.92 -14.65
CA PHE A 114 3.48 -17.82 -14.01
C PHE A 114 2.35 -18.09 -15.04
N CYS A 115 2.42 -17.48 -16.22
CA CYS A 115 1.45 -17.71 -17.30
C CYS A 115 1.48 -19.17 -17.81
N ARG A 116 2.68 -19.81 -17.91
CA ARG A 116 2.78 -21.23 -18.31
C ARG A 116 2.13 -22.15 -17.27
N ILE A 117 2.37 -21.90 -15.99
CA ILE A 117 1.75 -22.69 -14.90
C ILE A 117 0.23 -22.48 -14.93
N ALA A 118 -0.27 -21.25 -15.14
CA ALA A 118 -1.71 -20.99 -15.28
C ALA A 118 -2.33 -21.84 -16.40
N LYS A 119 -1.65 -21.93 -17.57
CA LYS A 119 -2.08 -22.78 -18.67
C LYS A 119 -2.11 -24.26 -18.30
N GLU A 120 -1.07 -24.75 -17.62
CA GLU A 120 -0.99 -26.15 -17.16
C GLU A 120 -2.10 -26.51 -16.18
N GLU A 121 -2.50 -25.57 -15.32
CA GLU A 121 -3.65 -25.72 -14.42
C GLU A 121 -5.02 -25.48 -15.12
N GLY A 122 -5.01 -25.20 -16.43
CA GLY A 122 -6.21 -25.00 -17.23
C GLY A 122 -6.92 -23.67 -16.90
N LEU A 123 -6.16 -22.62 -16.67
CA LEU A 123 -6.61 -21.25 -16.46
C LEU A 123 -6.17 -20.37 -17.65
N TRP A 124 -7.08 -19.51 -18.11
CA TRP A 124 -6.73 -18.42 -19.02
C TRP A 124 -6.09 -17.26 -18.25
N VAL A 125 -5.46 -16.35 -18.99
CA VAL A 125 -4.77 -15.19 -18.39
C VAL A 125 -5.26 -13.90 -19.06
N ILE A 126 -5.63 -12.92 -18.24
CA ILE A 126 -5.72 -11.51 -18.63
C ILE A 126 -4.41 -10.85 -18.23
N LEU A 127 -3.71 -10.21 -19.17
CA LEU A 127 -2.46 -9.54 -18.89
C LEU A 127 -2.69 -8.05 -18.62
N ARG A 128 -2.08 -7.54 -17.55
CA ARG A 128 -2.08 -6.10 -17.21
C ARG A 128 -0.63 -5.60 -17.21
N PRO A 129 -0.09 -5.23 -18.38
CA PRO A 129 1.34 -4.97 -18.56
C PRO A 129 1.78 -3.57 -18.09
N GLY A 130 0.86 -2.72 -17.69
CA GLY A 130 1.13 -1.33 -17.35
C GLY A 130 1.14 -0.39 -18.58
N PRO A 131 2.00 0.67 -18.57
CA PRO A 131 3.21 0.92 -17.77
C PRO A 131 2.99 1.30 -16.30
N TYR A 132 1.78 1.71 -15.95
CA TYR A 132 1.34 1.99 -14.59
C TYR A 132 0.37 0.89 -14.12
N ALA A 133 0.55 0.39 -12.92
CA ALA A 133 -0.23 -0.70 -12.36
C ALA A 133 -1.07 -0.31 -11.13
N CYS A 134 -0.75 0.75 -10.40
CA CYS A 134 -1.31 1.10 -9.09
C CYS A 134 -0.99 0.04 -8.01
N ALA A 135 -1.98 -0.72 -7.60
CA ALA A 135 -1.87 -1.96 -6.82
C ALA A 135 -1.18 -1.81 -5.46
N GLU A 136 -1.19 -0.64 -4.84
CA GLU A 136 -0.49 -0.34 -3.57
C GLU A 136 0.98 -0.82 -3.62
N TRP A 137 1.53 -0.81 -4.83
CA TRP A 137 2.91 -1.11 -5.14
C TRP A 137 3.71 0.18 -5.29
N GLU A 138 4.94 0.16 -4.87
CA GLU A 138 5.84 1.32 -4.86
C GLU A 138 5.78 2.09 -6.18
N MET A 139 5.39 3.38 -6.14
CA MET A 139 5.19 4.29 -7.28
C MET A 139 4.24 3.74 -8.37
N GLY A 140 3.27 2.89 -7.97
CA GLY A 140 2.33 2.24 -8.90
C GLY A 140 3.02 1.36 -9.95
N GLY A 141 4.17 0.78 -9.63
CA GLY A 141 5.00 0.01 -10.53
C GLY A 141 5.93 0.83 -11.42
N THR A 142 5.84 2.16 -11.41
CA THR A 142 6.70 3.04 -12.23
C THR A 142 8.11 3.11 -11.65
N PRO A 143 9.19 3.06 -12.45
CA PRO A 143 10.56 3.08 -11.94
C PRO A 143 10.99 4.44 -11.35
N TRP A 144 11.58 4.39 -10.16
CA TRP A 144 12.09 5.57 -9.44
C TRP A 144 13.12 6.37 -10.22
N TRP A 145 13.91 5.72 -11.07
CA TRP A 145 14.99 6.39 -11.81
C TRP A 145 14.50 7.42 -12.85
N LEU A 146 13.21 7.39 -13.20
CA LEU A 146 12.57 8.46 -13.96
C LEU A 146 12.58 9.79 -13.20
N LEU A 147 12.49 9.76 -11.87
CA LEU A 147 12.48 10.94 -11.00
C LEU A 147 13.83 11.63 -10.89
N LYS A 148 14.92 11.10 -11.51
CA LYS A 148 16.18 11.82 -11.69
C LYS A 148 16.03 13.08 -12.56
N HIS A 149 15.00 13.16 -13.36
CA HIS A 149 14.61 14.34 -14.10
C HIS A 149 13.62 15.14 -13.26
N ASP A 150 14.03 16.31 -12.77
CA ASP A 150 13.22 17.11 -11.83
C ASP A 150 11.87 17.55 -12.40
N ASP A 151 11.77 17.68 -13.71
CA ASP A 151 10.61 18.16 -14.46
C ASP A 151 9.86 17.07 -15.22
N ILE A 152 10.16 15.78 -14.98
CA ILE A 152 9.48 14.65 -15.65
C ILE A 152 7.97 14.68 -15.39
N GLN A 153 7.21 14.48 -16.45
CA GLN A 153 5.77 14.34 -16.37
C GLN A 153 5.38 12.88 -16.61
N LEU A 154 5.08 12.16 -15.51
CA LEU A 154 4.67 10.77 -15.55
C LEU A 154 3.27 10.63 -16.14
N ARG A 155 2.98 9.50 -16.79
CA ARG A 155 1.67 9.17 -17.39
C ARG A 155 1.17 10.28 -18.34
N THR A 156 2.10 10.88 -19.09
CA THR A 156 1.82 11.92 -20.09
C THR A 156 2.61 11.66 -21.37
N ARG A 157 2.48 12.55 -22.33
CA ARG A 157 3.25 12.53 -23.58
C ARG A 157 4.65 13.18 -23.45
N ASP A 158 5.23 13.29 -22.23
CA ASP A 158 6.63 13.64 -22.05
C ASP A 158 7.51 12.67 -22.85
N PRO A 159 8.33 13.16 -23.79
CA PRO A 159 9.06 12.29 -24.70
C PRO A 159 10.06 11.37 -23.98
N ARG A 160 10.56 11.77 -22.80
CA ARG A 160 11.47 10.97 -21.98
C ARG A 160 10.72 9.79 -21.36
N TYR A 161 9.51 10.06 -20.82
CA TYR A 161 8.64 9.05 -20.27
C TYR A 161 8.19 8.06 -21.36
N LEU A 162 7.65 8.54 -22.48
CA LEU A 162 7.20 7.68 -23.58
C LEU A 162 8.34 6.84 -24.18
N LYS A 163 9.56 7.38 -24.23
CA LYS A 163 10.72 6.60 -24.69
C LYS A 163 11.01 5.43 -23.75
N ALA A 164 10.96 5.64 -22.44
CA ALA A 164 11.16 4.59 -21.45
C ALA A 164 10.05 3.56 -21.50
N VAL A 165 8.78 4.00 -21.57
CA VAL A 165 7.60 3.12 -21.73
C VAL A 165 7.71 2.23 -22.95
N LYS A 166 8.11 2.79 -24.11
CA LYS A 166 8.30 2.02 -25.34
C LYS A 166 9.38 0.95 -25.20
N SER A 167 10.48 1.26 -24.51
CA SER A 167 11.53 0.29 -24.21
C SER A 167 11.01 -0.86 -23.36
N TYR A 168 10.31 -0.54 -22.28
CA TYR A 168 9.72 -1.53 -21.36
C TYR A 168 8.68 -2.41 -22.05
N LEU A 169 7.66 -1.83 -22.67
CA LEU A 169 6.58 -2.61 -23.32
C LEU A 169 7.10 -3.47 -24.48
N LYS A 170 8.17 -3.06 -25.15
CA LYS A 170 8.83 -3.90 -26.15
C LYS A 170 9.43 -5.17 -25.52
N GLU A 171 10.05 -5.05 -24.35
CA GLU A 171 10.55 -6.21 -23.61
C GLU A 171 9.42 -7.09 -23.08
N VAL A 172 8.32 -6.50 -22.60
CA VAL A 172 7.10 -7.24 -22.25
C VAL A 172 6.59 -8.05 -23.43
N GLY A 173 6.52 -7.45 -24.63
CA GLY A 173 6.10 -8.15 -25.84
C GLY A 173 7.06 -9.29 -26.24
N ARG A 174 8.36 -9.11 -26.05
CA ARG A 174 9.36 -10.15 -26.30
C ARG A 174 9.16 -11.37 -25.38
N GLU A 175 8.90 -11.16 -24.08
CA GLU A 175 8.76 -12.24 -23.09
C GLU A 175 7.38 -12.89 -23.11
N LEU A 176 6.32 -12.09 -23.21
CA LEU A 176 4.93 -12.56 -23.04
C LEU A 176 4.14 -12.66 -24.35
N GLY A 177 4.57 -11.99 -25.41
CA GLY A 177 3.94 -12.10 -26.72
C GLY A 177 3.79 -13.53 -27.24
N PRO A 178 4.79 -14.41 -27.09
CA PRO A 178 4.67 -15.82 -27.47
C PRO A 178 3.64 -16.63 -26.65
N LEU A 179 3.15 -16.09 -25.54
CA LEU A 179 2.17 -16.74 -24.67
C LEU A 179 0.72 -16.29 -24.93
N GLN A 180 0.47 -15.53 -25.98
CA GLN A 180 -0.88 -15.17 -26.40
C GLN A 180 -1.63 -16.40 -26.93
N ILE A 181 -2.96 -16.38 -26.80
CA ILE A 181 -3.83 -17.49 -27.26
C ILE A 181 -3.67 -17.76 -28.76
N THR A 182 -3.43 -16.74 -29.56
CA THR A 182 -3.13 -16.81 -31.00
C THR A 182 -1.86 -17.59 -31.32
N HIS A 183 -0.94 -17.68 -30.36
CA HIS A 183 0.30 -18.46 -30.43
C HIS A 183 0.24 -19.76 -29.60
N GLY A 184 -0.97 -20.11 -29.13
CA GLY A 184 -1.21 -21.30 -28.32
C GLY A 184 -0.89 -21.12 -26.83
N GLY A 185 -0.69 -19.90 -26.34
CA GLY A 185 -0.55 -19.56 -24.92
C GLY A 185 -1.87 -19.36 -24.19
N PRO A 186 -1.86 -18.99 -22.92
CA PRO A 186 -3.06 -18.75 -22.12
C PRO A 186 -3.57 -17.31 -22.14
N ILE A 187 -2.79 -16.34 -22.65
CA ILE A 187 -3.17 -14.91 -22.61
C ILE A 187 -4.27 -14.63 -23.62
N ILE A 188 -5.45 -14.23 -23.12
CA ILE A 188 -6.66 -13.98 -23.93
C ILE A 188 -6.94 -12.51 -24.19
N MET A 189 -6.51 -11.60 -23.29
CA MET A 189 -6.69 -10.15 -23.38
C MET A 189 -5.49 -9.44 -22.77
N ALA A 190 -5.25 -8.19 -23.20
CA ALA A 190 -4.24 -7.32 -22.57
C ALA A 190 -4.83 -5.92 -22.29
N GLN A 191 -4.54 -5.38 -21.11
CA GLN A 191 -5.01 -4.06 -20.69
C GLN A 191 -4.08 -2.96 -21.21
N VAL A 192 -4.66 -1.83 -21.56
CA VAL A 192 -3.98 -0.59 -21.94
C VAL A 192 -4.00 0.34 -20.75
N GLU A 193 -2.82 0.63 -20.15
CA GLU A 193 -2.68 1.48 -18.97
C GLU A 193 -3.46 0.94 -17.75
N ASN A 194 -3.75 1.75 -16.73
CA ASN A 194 -4.62 1.39 -15.62
C ASN A 194 -5.31 2.64 -15.06
N GLU A 195 -6.64 2.64 -15.03
CA GLU A 195 -7.48 3.67 -14.42
C GLU A 195 -7.04 5.11 -14.79
N TYR A 196 -6.66 5.30 -16.05
CA TYR A 196 -6.13 6.59 -16.51
C TYR A 196 -7.11 7.74 -16.30
N GLY A 197 -8.40 7.44 -16.28
CA GLY A 197 -9.47 8.42 -16.08
C GLY A 197 -9.39 9.17 -14.75
N PHE A 198 -8.78 8.61 -13.71
CA PHE A 198 -8.48 9.32 -12.47
C PHE A 198 -7.30 10.27 -12.59
N PHE A 199 -6.36 9.98 -13.49
CA PHE A 199 -5.12 10.73 -13.60
C PHE A 199 -5.19 11.82 -14.66
N GLY A 200 -5.77 11.53 -15.81
CA GLY A 200 -5.74 12.42 -16.96
C GLY A 200 -6.89 12.26 -17.93
N LYS A 201 -6.84 13.05 -19.03
CA LYS A 201 -7.85 13.07 -20.09
C LYS A 201 -7.24 13.03 -21.50
N ASP A 202 -5.91 12.78 -21.60
CA ASP A 202 -5.18 12.82 -22.88
C ASP A 202 -5.37 11.51 -23.67
N THR A 203 -6.34 11.50 -24.61
CA THR A 203 -6.54 10.40 -25.54
C THR A 203 -5.33 10.13 -26.44
N GLY A 204 -4.47 11.13 -26.66
CA GLY A 204 -3.23 10.98 -27.41
C GLY A 204 -2.24 10.10 -26.65
N TYR A 205 -2.10 10.30 -25.34
CA TYR A 205 -1.30 9.45 -24.48
C TYR A 205 -1.81 8.00 -24.50
N MET A 206 -3.10 7.78 -24.27
CA MET A 206 -3.72 6.45 -24.31
C MET A 206 -3.54 5.77 -25.67
N THR A 207 -3.62 6.54 -26.75
CA THR A 207 -3.35 6.05 -28.12
C THR A 207 -1.86 5.64 -28.27
N ASP A 208 -0.93 6.41 -27.72
CA ASP A 208 0.51 6.08 -27.77
C ASP A 208 0.78 4.77 -27.01
N ILE A 209 0.15 4.53 -25.84
CA ILE A 209 0.28 3.28 -25.09
C ILE A 209 -0.31 2.10 -25.86
N LYS A 210 -1.54 2.23 -26.36
CA LYS A 210 -2.18 1.21 -27.19
C LYS A 210 -1.31 0.81 -28.38
N ASN A 211 -0.84 1.80 -29.14
CA ASN A 211 -0.02 1.53 -30.32
C ASN A 211 1.32 0.88 -29.94
N THR A 212 1.89 1.25 -28.80
CA THR A 212 3.12 0.63 -28.29
C THR A 212 2.92 -0.86 -27.98
N LEU A 213 1.78 -1.26 -27.41
CA LEU A 213 1.43 -2.67 -27.22
C LEU A 213 1.29 -3.43 -28.54
N LEU A 214 0.60 -2.83 -29.52
CA LEU A 214 0.47 -3.42 -30.87
C LEU A 214 1.85 -3.57 -31.53
N ASP A 215 2.71 -2.54 -31.46
CA ASP A 215 4.08 -2.56 -32.00
C ASP A 215 4.98 -3.58 -31.26
N ALA A 216 4.67 -3.89 -29.99
CA ALA A 216 5.35 -4.91 -29.20
C ALA A 216 4.88 -6.34 -29.54
N GLY A 217 3.89 -6.49 -30.43
CA GLY A 217 3.43 -7.79 -30.95
C GLY A 217 2.21 -8.38 -30.20
N PHE A 218 1.47 -7.56 -29.46
CA PHE A 218 0.20 -8.01 -28.90
C PHE A 218 -0.89 -7.99 -29.97
N ASP A 219 -1.49 -9.15 -30.23
CA ASP A 219 -2.54 -9.37 -31.22
C ASP A 219 -3.87 -9.88 -30.60
N VAL A 220 -3.90 -10.12 -29.28
CA VAL A 220 -5.14 -10.38 -28.53
C VAL A 220 -5.96 -9.10 -28.35
N PRO A 221 -7.27 -9.20 -28.06
CA PRO A 221 -8.10 -8.03 -27.77
C PRO A 221 -7.50 -7.15 -26.67
N LEU A 222 -7.37 -5.85 -26.94
CA LEU A 222 -6.96 -4.85 -25.97
C LEU A 222 -8.19 -4.21 -25.32
N PHE A 223 -8.09 -3.83 -24.05
CA PHE A 223 -9.17 -3.19 -23.30
C PHE A 223 -8.66 -2.11 -22.35
N GLU A 224 -9.55 -1.24 -21.91
CA GLU A 224 -9.32 -0.24 -20.85
C GLU A 224 -10.19 -0.55 -19.65
N CYS A 225 -9.73 -0.16 -18.46
CA CYS A 225 -10.54 -0.19 -17.25
C CYS A 225 -10.52 1.16 -16.53
N ASN A 226 -11.68 1.55 -16.03
CA ASN A 226 -11.85 2.72 -15.16
C ASN A 226 -13.09 2.52 -14.26
N PRO A 227 -13.17 3.19 -13.12
CA PRO A 227 -14.45 3.36 -12.43
C PRO A 227 -15.47 4.05 -13.35
N PRO A 228 -16.76 3.68 -13.30
CA PRO A 228 -17.78 4.16 -14.23
C PRO A 228 -17.86 5.68 -14.39
N ASP A 229 -17.63 6.43 -13.31
CA ASP A 229 -17.70 7.90 -13.32
C ASP A 229 -16.47 8.57 -13.97
N GLN A 230 -15.38 7.83 -14.16
CA GLN A 230 -14.13 8.31 -14.75
C GLN A 230 -13.89 7.81 -16.18
N MET A 231 -14.74 6.90 -16.69
CA MET A 231 -14.53 6.22 -17.99
C MET A 231 -14.38 7.16 -19.18
N GLN A 232 -15.06 8.31 -19.17
CA GLN A 232 -14.99 9.26 -20.30
C GLN A 232 -13.65 9.97 -20.43
N ASN A 233 -12.86 9.98 -19.33
CA ASN A 233 -11.59 10.68 -19.31
C ASN A 233 -10.51 9.87 -20.04
N GLY A 234 -10.06 10.37 -21.19
CA GLY A 234 -9.00 9.73 -21.98
C GLY A 234 -9.43 8.46 -22.72
N MET A 235 -10.72 8.10 -22.70
CA MET A 235 -11.28 6.87 -23.29
C MET A 235 -10.97 6.73 -24.80
N LEU A 236 -10.55 5.56 -25.22
CA LEU A 236 -10.43 5.16 -26.62
C LEU A 236 -11.69 4.42 -27.04
N THR A 237 -12.53 5.06 -27.83
CA THR A 237 -13.87 4.54 -28.24
C THR A 237 -13.80 3.28 -29.10
N ASN A 238 -12.63 2.92 -29.60
CA ASN A 238 -12.38 1.71 -30.38
C ASN A 238 -11.77 0.55 -29.56
N LEU A 239 -11.70 0.68 -28.25
CA LEU A 239 -11.31 -0.38 -27.32
C LEU A 239 -12.51 -0.83 -26.47
N PHE A 240 -12.49 -2.07 -26.07
CA PHE A 240 -13.43 -2.59 -25.10
C PHE A 240 -13.21 -1.91 -23.74
N GLN A 241 -14.32 -1.50 -23.11
CA GLN A 241 -14.31 -0.83 -21.82
C GLN A 241 -14.79 -1.80 -20.73
N ALA A 242 -14.00 -1.96 -19.68
CA ALA A 242 -14.36 -2.69 -18.48
C ALA A 242 -14.48 -1.71 -17.29
N ALA A 243 -15.42 -1.98 -16.39
CA ALA A 243 -15.65 -1.14 -15.22
C ALA A 243 -14.91 -1.68 -13.98
N ASN A 244 -14.41 -0.79 -13.10
CA ASN A 244 -13.89 -1.14 -11.78
C ASN A 244 -14.86 -0.65 -10.71
N PHE A 245 -15.33 -1.54 -9.83
CA PHE A 245 -16.21 -1.19 -8.71
C PHE A 245 -16.26 -2.30 -7.66
N GLY A 246 -16.49 -1.93 -6.39
CA GLY A 246 -16.58 -2.89 -5.27
C GLY A 246 -18.01 -3.30 -4.91
N SER A 247 -19.04 -2.65 -5.48
CA SER A 247 -20.44 -2.93 -5.17
C SER A 247 -21.37 -2.41 -6.26
N ASP A 248 -22.66 -2.73 -6.14
CA ASP A 248 -23.75 -2.17 -6.94
C ASP A 248 -23.61 -2.39 -8.48
N PRO A 249 -23.42 -3.66 -8.91
CA PRO A 249 -23.15 -3.99 -10.30
C PRO A 249 -24.25 -3.52 -11.27
N GLU A 250 -25.52 -3.56 -10.85
CA GLU A 250 -26.64 -3.11 -11.69
C GLU A 250 -26.47 -1.65 -12.11
N HIS A 251 -26.24 -0.76 -11.12
CA HIS A 251 -26.07 0.66 -11.36
C HIS A 251 -24.80 0.96 -12.17
N ASN A 252 -23.67 0.32 -11.84
CA ASN A 252 -22.40 0.53 -12.50
C ASN A 252 -22.41 0.03 -13.95
N PHE A 253 -23.01 -1.12 -14.23
CA PHE A 253 -23.19 -1.60 -15.59
C PHE A 253 -24.18 -0.77 -16.39
N ALA A 254 -25.21 -0.19 -15.77
CA ALA A 254 -26.09 0.77 -16.43
C ALA A 254 -25.33 2.04 -16.89
N LYS A 255 -24.33 2.50 -16.11
CA LYS A 255 -23.44 3.59 -16.53
C LYS A 255 -22.54 3.14 -17.69
N LEU A 256 -21.92 1.97 -17.62
CA LEU A 256 -21.09 1.42 -18.68
C LEU A 256 -21.88 1.31 -19.99
N ARG A 257 -23.13 0.82 -19.96
CA ARG A 257 -24.00 0.68 -21.17
C ARG A 257 -24.30 2.00 -21.87
N LYS A 258 -24.26 3.14 -21.16
CA LYS A 258 -24.42 4.46 -21.80
C LYS A 258 -23.23 4.81 -22.69
N LEU A 259 -22.05 4.32 -22.35
CA LEU A 259 -20.80 4.58 -23.08
C LEU A 259 -20.50 3.48 -24.09
N GLN A 260 -20.78 2.23 -23.76
CA GLN A 260 -20.60 1.03 -24.57
C GLN A 260 -21.94 0.30 -24.73
N PRO A 261 -22.79 0.70 -25.71
CA PRO A 261 -24.13 0.16 -25.85
C PRO A 261 -24.18 -1.33 -26.21
N ALA A 262 -23.12 -1.87 -26.81
CA ALA A 262 -22.98 -3.27 -27.21
C ALA A 262 -21.70 -3.88 -26.65
N GLY A 263 -21.60 -5.20 -26.72
CA GLY A 263 -20.46 -5.96 -26.16
C GLY A 263 -20.79 -6.62 -24.81
N PRO A 264 -19.92 -7.52 -24.32
CA PRO A 264 -20.08 -8.12 -23.01
C PRO A 264 -20.02 -7.06 -21.89
N LEU A 265 -20.57 -7.38 -20.71
CA LEU A 265 -20.35 -6.61 -19.50
C LEU A 265 -19.18 -7.24 -18.73
N MET A 266 -18.27 -6.40 -18.22
CA MET A 266 -17.15 -6.86 -17.42
C MET A 266 -16.82 -5.87 -16.30
N CYS A 267 -16.70 -6.40 -15.07
CA CYS A 267 -16.04 -5.73 -13.95
C CYS A 267 -14.61 -6.25 -13.89
N SER A 268 -13.64 -5.41 -14.24
CA SER A 268 -12.22 -5.81 -14.27
C SER A 268 -11.53 -5.75 -12.93
N GLU A 269 -12.10 -5.03 -11.95
CA GLU A 269 -11.71 -5.11 -10.55
C GLU A 269 -12.96 -5.06 -9.68
N PHE A 270 -13.24 -6.19 -9.03
CA PHE A 270 -14.37 -6.35 -8.09
C PHE A 270 -13.84 -6.66 -6.70
N TYR A 271 -14.03 -5.75 -5.75
CA TYR A 271 -13.33 -5.74 -4.47
C TYR A 271 -14.05 -6.54 -3.36
N PRO A 272 -13.47 -7.68 -2.86
CA PRO A 272 -14.02 -8.43 -1.72
C PRO A 272 -13.67 -7.82 -0.36
N GLY A 273 -12.65 -6.97 -0.31
CA GLY A 273 -12.08 -6.28 0.83
C GLY A 273 -11.31 -5.04 0.40
N TRP A 274 -10.26 -4.68 1.16
CA TRP A 274 -9.38 -3.54 0.86
C TRP A 274 -7.99 -3.76 1.45
N PHE A 275 -7.02 -2.93 1.07
CA PHE A 275 -5.67 -2.97 1.61
C PHE A 275 -5.55 -2.24 2.95
N ASP A 276 -4.48 -2.54 3.70
CA ASP A 276 -4.17 -1.91 4.96
C ASP A 276 -3.06 -0.87 4.82
N THR A 277 -3.17 0.21 5.60
CA THR A 277 -2.11 1.21 5.76
C THR A 277 -1.65 1.28 7.22
N TRP A 278 -0.39 1.62 7.44
CA TRP A 278 0.16 1.72 8.80
C TRP A 278 -0.57 2.78 9.64
N GLY A 279 -0.94 2.38 10.85
CA GLY A 279 -1.67 3.25 11.79
C GLY A 279 -3.18 3.24 11.62
N GLN A 280 -3.73 2.50 10.65
CA GLN A 280 -5.16 2.35 10.40
C GLN A 280 -5.64 0.96 10.82
N PRO A 281 -6.95 0.77 11.14
CA PRO A 281 -7.51 -0.54 11.41
C PRO A 281 -7.35 -1.51 10.24
N HIS A 282 -7.24 -2.80 10.56
CA HIS A 282 -7.32 -3.85 9.55
C HIS A 282 -8.67 -3.83 8.84
N HIS A 283 -8.65 -3.85 7.51
CA HIS A 283 -9.85 -3.72 6.71
C HIS A 283 -10.54 -5.06 6.51
N LEU A 284 -11.83 -5.13 6.87
CA LEU A 284 -12.69 -6.28 6.63
C LEU A 284 -13.86 -5.88 5.73
N GLY A 285 -14.00 -6.55 4.58
CA GLY A 285 -15.09 -6.32 3.64
C GLY A 285 -16.42 -6.93 4.08
N ASN A 286 -17.52 -6.40 3.56
CA ASN A 286 -18.86 -6.98 3.78
C ASN A 286 -19.06 -8.20 2.88
N THR A 287 -18.78 -9.40 3.41
CA THR A 287 -18.87 -10.66 2.66
C THR A 287 -20.27 -10.93 2.09
N ALA A 288 -21.34 -10.58 2.82
CA ALA A 288 -22.70 -10.80 2.33
C ALA A 288 -23.03 -9.93 1.11
N LYS A 289 -22.62 -8.65 1.13
CA LYS A 289 -22.76 -7.73 -0.02
C LYS A 289 -21.92 -8.19 -1.20
N TYR A 290 -20.66 -8.55 -0.97
CA TYR A 290 -19.77 -9.13 -1.98
C TYR A 290 -20.40 -10.32 -2.70
N LEU A 291 -20.94 -11.28 -1.96
CA LEU A 291 -21.57 -12.48 -2.53
C LEU A 291 -22.84 -12.15 -3.30
N SER A 292 -23.68 -11.23 -2.81
CA SER A 292 -24.91 -10.86 -3.50
C SER A 292 -24.62 -10.14 -4.82
N ASP A 293 -23.63 -9.27 -4.84
CA ASP A 293 -23.22 -8.56 -6.06
C ASP A 293 -22.53 -9.49 -7.06
N LEU A 294 -21.73 -10.45 -6.58
CA LEU A 294 -21.14 -11.49 -7.41
C LEU A 294 -22.23 -12.40 -8.02
N GLU A 295 -23.26 -12.78 -7.25
CA GLU A 295 -24.39 -13.55 -7.74
C GLU A 295 -25.18 -12.79 -8.80
N TYR A 296 -25.36 -11.47 -8.64
CA TYR A 296 -25.96 -10.61 -9.66
C TYR A 296 -25.17 -10.70 -10.98
N MET A 297 -23.83 -10.56 -10.93
CA MET A 297 -22.99 -10.64 -12.13
C MET A 297 -23.07 -12.01 -12.81
N LEU A 298 -23.06 -13.09 -12.05
CA LEU A 298 -23.21 -14.46 -12.57
C LEU A 298 -24.58 -14.65 -13.26
N ALA A 299 -25.67 -14.20 -12.61
CA ALA A 299 -27.04 -14.35 -13.11
C ALA A 299 -27.31 -13.51 -14.37
N HIS A 300 -26.57 -12.42 -14.57
CA HIS A 300 -26.71 -11.53 -15.74
C HIS A 300 -25.60 -11.71 -16.79
N ASP A 301 -24.88 -12.85 -16.73
CA ASP A 301 -23.84 -13.20 -17.67
C ASP A 301 -22.69 -12.17 -17.78
N ALA A 302 -22.54 -11.30 -16.78
CA ALA A 302 -21.44 -10.36 -16.72
C ALA A 302 -20.15 -11.06 -16.28
N SER A 303 -19.07 -10.75 -16.94
CA SER A 303 -17.72 -11.18 -16.58
C SER A 303 -17.16 -10.33 -15.46
N PHE A 304 -16.22 -10.89 -14.70
CA PHE A 304 -15.60 -10.18 -13.57
C PHE A 304 -14.19 -10.68 -13.29
N SER A 305 -13.41 -9.85 -12.57
CA SER A 305 -12.14 -10.21 -11.92
C SER A 305 -12.19 -9.83 -10.45
N ILE A 306 -12.05 -10.81 -9.55
CA ILE A 306 -12.05 -10.58 -8.10
C ILE A 306 -10.69 -9.99 -7.72
N TYR A 307 -10.69 -8.73 -7.32
CA TYR A 307 -9.50 -8.00 -6.88
C TYR A 307 -9.53 -7.80 -5.34
N MET A 308 -8.84 -8.58 -4.51
CA MET A 308 -7.94 -9.69 -4.84
C MET A 308 -8.63 -11.03 -4.62
N ALA A 309 -8.36 -12.00 -5.47
CA ALA A 309 -8.65 -13.39 -5.16
C ALA A 309 -7.64 -13.95 -4.14
N HIS A 310 -6.38 -13.50 -4.25
CA HIS A 310 -5.29 -13.74 -3.32
C HIS A 310 -4.39 -12.49 -3.29
N GLY A 311 -4.32 -11.82 -2.16
CA GLY A 311 -3.50 -10.62 -2.02
C GLY A 311 -2.00 -10.92 -1.92
N GLY A 312 -1.62 -11.82 -1.02
CA GLY A 312 -0.22 -12.20 -0.77
C GLY A 312 0.53 -11.18 0.11
N THR A 313 1.85 -11.11 -0.08
CA THR A 313 2.76 -10.24 0.69
C THR A 313 3.59 -9.38 -0.25
N THR A 314 3.64 -8.09 0.01
CA THR A 314 4.55 -7.18 -0.70
C THR A 314 5.93 -7.29 -0.06
N PHE A 315 6.68 -8.31 -0.50
CA PHE A 315 8.05 -8.57 -0.04
C PHE A 315 9.01 -7.44 -0.42
N GLY A 316 10.18 -7.41 0.22
CA GLY A 316 11.18 -6.39 -0.06
C GLY A 316 10.71 -4.98 0.32
N LEU A 317 11.14 -3.99 -0.44
CA LEU A 317 10.81 -2.59 -0.23
C LEU A 317 9.73 -2.10 -1.21
N TRP A 318 8.87 -3.01 -1.66
CA TRP A 318 7.93 -2.77 -2.74
C TRP A 318 6.56 -2.24 -2.30
N SER A 319 6.25 -2.20 -0.99
CA SER A 319 5.02 -1.56 -0.51
C SER A 319 4.99 -0.10 -0.90
N GLY A 320 3.88 0.34 -1.46
CA GLY A 320 3.64 1.71 -1.87
C GLY A 320 3.16 2.60 -0.73
N CYS A 321 2.49 3.65 -1.12
CA CYS A 321 1.88 4.60 -0.19
C CYS A 321 0.63 5.17 -0.86
N ASP A 322 -0.53 5.08 -0.21
CA ASP A 322 -1.74 5.74 -0.66
C ASP A 322 -1.64 7.27 -0.42
N ARG A 323 -2.41 8.01 -1.19
CA ARG A 323 -2.43 9.47 -1.13
C ARG A 323 -3.18 10.00 0.10
N PRO A 324 -2.85 11.19 0.61
CA PRO A 324 -1.69 12.01 0.21
C PRO A 324 -0.38 11.45 0.75
N PHE A 325 -0.40 10.69 1.85
CA PHE A 325 0.68 9.92 2.45
C PHE A 325 0.14 8.98 3.52
N LYS A 326 -0.24 7.78 3.10
CA LYS A 326 -0.66 6.66 3.95
C LYS A 326 0.14 5.44 3.54
N PRO A 327 1.28 5.14 4.21
CA PRO A 327 2.15 4.03 3.83
C PRO A 327 1.44 2.69 3.95
N ASP A 328 1.51 1.87 2.90
CA ASP A 328 0.88 0.57 2.84
C ASP A 328 1.64 -0.46 3.67
N THR A 329 0.94 -1.41 4.29
CA THR A 329 1.56 -2.53 5.02
C THR A 329 2.23 -3.51 4.07
N SER A 330 3.18 -4.32 4.58
CA SER A 330 3.80 -5.39 3.79
C SER A 330 2.84 -6.55 3.55
N SER A 331 1.99 -6.90 4.52
CA SER A 331 0.88 -7.81 4.25
C SER A 331 -0.11 -7.16 3.29
N TYR A 332 -0.44 -7.88 2.23
CA TYR A 332 -1.49 -7.49 1.30
C TYR A 332 -2.65 -8.49 1.40
N ASP A 333 -3.05 -8.79 2.64
CA ASP A 333 -4.10 -9.79 2.95
C ASP A 333 -5.41 -9.47 2.21
N TYR A 334 -5.79 -8.20 2.18
CA TYR A 334 -6.92 -7.66 1.43
C TYR A 334 -8.29 -8.21 1.88
N ASP A 335 -8.35 -8.97 2.96
CA ASP A 335 -9.51 -9.80 3.33
C ASP A 335 -9.97 -10.68 2.14
N ALA A 336 -8.99 -11.20 1.38
CA ALA A 336 -9.21 -11.96 0.16
C ALA A 336 -9.78 -13.36 0.44
N PRO A 337 -10.48 -14.00 -0.53
CA PRO A 337 -10.93 -15.38 -0.40
C PRO A 337 -9.80 -16.39 -0.13
N ILE A 338 -8.62 -16.17 -0.71
CA ILE A 338 -7.41 -16.95 -0.44
C ILE A 338 -6.51 -16.07 0.42
N SER A 339 -6.24 -16.47 1.67
CA SER A 339 -5.44 -15.68 2.62
C SER A 339 -3.98 -15.49 2.18
N GLU A 340 -3.24 -14.60 2.85
CA GLU A 340 -1.81 -14.34 2.61
C GLU A 340 -0.97 -15.62 2.56
N ALA A 341 -1.18 -16.58 3.47
CA ALA A 341 -0.51 -17.88 3.46
C ALA A 341 -1.08 -18.89 2.43
N GLY A 342 -2.14 -18.51 1.70
CA GLY A 342 -2.79 -19.37 0.70
C GLY A 342 -3.84 -20.31 1.26
N TRP A 343 -4.37 -20.06 2.45
CA TRP A 343 -5.46 -20.84 3.02
C TRP A 343 -6.80 -20.47 2.41
N ALA A 344 -7.69 -21.45 2.31
CA ALA A 344 -9.09 -21.22 2.01
C ALA A 344 -9.78 -20.57 3.21
N THR A 345 -10.23 -19.32 3.06
CA THR A 345 -10.98 -18.60 4.08
C THR A 345 -12.47 -19.00 4.07
N PRO A 346 -13.28 -18.60 5.05
CA PRO A 346 -14.75 -18.75 4.96
C PRO A 346 -15.31 -18.11 3.69
N LYS A 347 -14.77 -16.96 3.24
CA LYS A 347 -15.16 -16.27 2.02
C LYS A 347 -14.85 -17.11 0.76
N PHE A 348 -13.73 -17.86 0.74
CA PHE A 348 -13.42 -18.81 -0.32
C PHE A 348 -14.50 -19.88 -0.48
N PHE A 349 -14.88 -20.52 0.61
CA PHE A 349 -15.89 -21.59 0.55
C PHE A 349 -17.27 -21.08 0.17
N GLN A 350 -17.65 -19.88 0.61
CA GLN A 350 -18.89 -19.24 0.23
C GLN A 350 -18.90 -18.85 -1.27
N THR A 351 -17.81 -18.30 -1.77
CA THR A 351 -17.62 -17.99 -3.20
C THR A 351 -17.67 -19.26 -4.06
N ARG A 352 -16.98 -20.32 -3.62
CA ARG A 352 -17.01 -21.62 -4.28
C ARG A 352 -18.43 -22.22 -4.31
N ALA A 353 -19.17 -22.13 -3.22
CA ALA A 353 -20.56 -22.62 -3.15
C ALA A 353 -21.47 -21.83 -4.07
N LEU A 354 -21.24 -20.52 -4.19
CA LEU A 354 -21.97 -19.68 -5.16
C LEU A 354 -21.64 -20.11 -6.59
N PHE A 355 -20.39 -20.25 -6.98
CA PHE A 355 -20.01 -20.66 -8.34
C PHE A 355 -20.53 -22.04 -8.70
N ALA A 356 -20.64 -22.96 -7.74
CA ALA A 356 -21.20 -24.30 -7.99
C ALA A 356 -22.65 -24.27 -8.50
N LYS A 357 -23.41 -23.20 -8.24
CA LYS A 357 -24.79 -23.03 -8.77
C LYS A 357 -24.82 -22.66 -10.27
N TYR A 358 -23.69 -22.15 -10.80
CA TYR A 358 -23.57 -21.59 -12.16
C TYR A 358 -22.64 -22.41 -13.05
N LEU A 359 -22.34 -23.65 -12.68
CA LEU A 359 -21.55 -24.56 -13.49
C LEU A 359 -22.32 -25.01 -14.73
N LEU A 360 -21.62 -25.15 -15.84
CA LEU A 360 -22.19 -25.75 -17.03
C LEU A 360 -22.44 -27.26 -16.83
N PRO A 361 -23.39 -27.87 -17.58
CA PRO A 361 -23.62 -29.30 -17.52
C PRO A 361 -22.33 -30.11 -17.75
N GLY A 362 -21.94 -30.93 -16.78
CA GLY A 362 -20.73 -31.74 -16.81
C GLY A 362 -19.46 -31.04 -16.26
N GLU A 363 -19.52 -29.75 -15.95
CA GLU A 363 -18.44 -29.04 -15.26
C GLU A 363 -18.43 -29.40 -13.76
N THR A 364 -17.25 -29.57 -13.20
CA THR A 364 -17.05 -29.84 -11.75
C THR A 364 -15.91 -29.01 -11.20
N LEU A 365 -16.02 -28.59 -9.96
CA LEU A 365 -14.94 -27.86 -9.28
C LEU A 365 -13.96 -28.87 -8.67
N PRO A 366 -12.64 -28.78 -8.94
CA PRO A 366 -11.64 -29.62 -8.30
C PRO A 366 -11.59 -29.34 -6.78
N ALA A 367 -11.12 -30.28 -6.00
CA ALA A 367 -10.86 -30.04 -4.58
C ALA A 367 -9.72 -29.03 -4.41
N PRO A 368 -9.78 -28.15 -3.38
CA PRO A 368 -8.62 -27.31 -3.06
C PRO A 368 -7.39 -28.17 -2.78
N PRO A 369 -6.19 -27.74 -3.20
CA PRO A 369 -4.95 -28.42 -2.84
C PRO A 369 -4.77 -28.36 -1.31
N PRO A 370 -4.00 -29.31 -0.71
CA PRO A 370 -3.68 -29.23 0.71
C PRO A 370 -2.90 -27.94 1.01
N PRO A 371 -3.14 -27.30 2.17
CA PRO A 371 -2.37 -26.12 2.56
C PRO A 371 -0.89 -26.45 2.74
N ASN A 372 -0.04 -25.45 2.54
CA ASN A 372 1.38 -25.57 2.90
C ASN A 372 1.52 -25.88 4.39
N PRO A 373 2.55 -26.63 4.80
CA PRO A 373 2.85 -26.84 6.20
C PRO A 373 3.04 -25.51 6.93
N ILE A 374 2.42 -25.37 8.10
CA ILE A 374 2.59 -24.20 8.99
C ILE A 374 3.33 -24.63 10.25
N ILE A 375 4.23 -23.80 10.73
CA ILE A 375 5.03 -24.07 11.93
C ILE A 375 5.03 -22.90 12.90
N ALA A 376 5.18 -23.21 14.17
CA ALA A 376 5.57 -22.27 15.21
C ALA A 376 6.93 -22.62 15.78
N PHE A 377 7.68 -21.65 16.25
CA PHE A 377 8.91 -21.87 17.00
C PHE A 377 9.03 -20.90 18.18
N ALA A 378 9.72 -21.37 19.23
CA ALA A 378 9.92 -20.61 20.45
C ALA A 378 10.75 -19.32 20.22
N PRO A 379 10.63 -18.31 21.08
CA PRO A 379 11.39 -17.08 20.94
C PRO A 379 12.91 -17.34 20.87
N VAL A 380 13.52 -16.78 19.84
CA VAL A 380 14.97 -16.82 19.58
C VAL A 380 15.55 -15.45 19.88
N GLU A 381 16.64 -15.39 20.64
CA GLU A 381 17.36 -14.13 20.89
C GLU A 381 18.28 -13.80 19.70
N LEU A 382 18.22 -12.54 19.25
CA LEU A 382 19.16 -11.98 18.31
C LEU A 382 20.32 -11.39 19.11
N THR A 383 21.43 -12.13 19.17
CA THR A 383 22.57 -11.87 20.08
C THR A 383 23.67 -11.02 19.46
N GLU A 384 23.63 -10.83 18.14
CA GLU A 384 24.61 -10.04 17.40
C GLU A 384 23.97 -8.75 16.89
N SER A 385 24.72 -7.67 16.90
CA SER A 385 24.26 -6.38 16.36
C SER A 385 25.31 -5.70 15.51
N ALA A 386 24.86 -4.88 14.55
CA ALA A 386 25.66 -4.02 13.71
C ALA A 386 25.05 -2.60 13.72
N PRO A 387 25.54 -1.68 14.60
CA PRO A 387 25.03 -0.32 14.66
C PRO A 387 25.20 0.40 13.32
N VAL A 388 24.16 1.10 12.85
CA VAL A 388 24.16 1.76 11.54
C VAL A 388 25.31 2.76 11.43
N PHE A 389 25.57 3.56 12.48
CA PHE A 389 26.62 4.59 12.46
C PHE A 389 28.06 4.03 12.42
N GLU A 390 28.25 2.77 12.74
CA GLU A 390 29.55 2.07 12.69
C GLU A 390 29.75 1.30 11.38
N ASN A 391 28.68 1.19 10.56
CA ASN A 391 28.65 0.45 9.30
C ASN A 391 28.38 1.36 8.10
N LEU A 392 28.70 2.65 8.20
CA LEU A 392 28.47 3.61 7.11
C LEU A 392 29.44 3.37 5.95
N PRO A 393 28.97 3.47 4.70
CA PRO A 393 29.81 3.44 3.50
C PRO A 393 30.65 4.74 3.38
N THR A 394 31.36 4.88 2.27
CA THR A 394 32.06 6.13 1.96
C THR A 394 31.06 7.26 1.72
N ALA A 395 31.29 8.40 2.36
CA ALA A 395 30.45 9.58 2.22
C ALA A 395 30.56 10.23 0.84
N ILE A 396 29.46 10.70 0.30
CA ILE A 396 29.40 11.68 -0.78
C ILE A 396 29.38 13.06 -0.12
N LYS A 397 30.24 13.97 -0.57
CA LYS A 397 30.31 15.33 -0.03
C LYS A 397 29.50 16.28 -0.89
N ASP A 398 28.61 17.06 -0.26
CA ASP A 398 27.82 18.07 -0.95
C ASP A 398 27.70 19.35 -0.11
N SER A 399 27.50 20.46 -0.78
CA SER A 399 27.27 21.75 -0.14
C SER A 399 25.88 21.84 0.51
N LEU A 400 24.88 21.32 -0.19
CA LEU A 400 23.49 21.23 0.25
C LEU A 400 22.99 19.79 0.10
N PRO A 401 22.14 19.28 0.97
CA PRO A 401 21.58 17.96 0.83
C PRO A 401 20.55 17.94 -0.31
N GLY A 402 20.54 16.87 -1.11
CA GLY A 402 19.54 16.59 -2.14
C GLY A 402 18.67 15.40 -1.79
N ASN A 403 17.69 15.14 -2.63
CA ASN A 403 16.84 13.93 -2.55
C ASN A 403 17.65 12.66 -2.90
N MET A 404 17.09 11.49 -2.62
CA MET A 404 17.75 10.19 -2.83
C MET A 404 18.06 9.94 -4.31
N GLU A 405 17.16 10.35 -5.20
CA GLU A 405 17.29 10.19 -6.65
C GLU A 405 18.49 10.97 -7.22
N THR A 406 18.81 12.13 -6.63
CA THR A 406 20.02 12.92 -6.94
C THR A 406 21.30 12.10 -6.71
N TYR A 407 21.30 11.25 -5.68
CA TYR A 407 22.44 10.41 -5.32
C TYR A 407 22.35 9.00 -5.92
N ASP A 408 21.48 8.78 -6.90
CA ASP A 408 21.31 7.48 -7.55
C ASP A 408 20.97 6.36 -6.57
N GLN A 409 19.98 6.61 -5.72
CA GLN A 409 19.43 5.62 -4.79
C GLN A 409 17.90 5.68 -4.81
N GLY A 410 17.26 4.55 -5.12
CA GLY A 410 15.79 4.43 -5.17
C GLY A 410 15.18 3.93 -3.87
N TYR A 411 15.86 3.04 -3.17
CA TYR A 411 15.32 2.29 -2.05
C TYR A 411 16.26 2.31 -0.84
N GLY A 412 15.78 1.85 0.31
CA GLY A 412 16.51 1.82 1.57
C GLY A 412 16.52 3.18 2.26
N CYS A 413 17.47 3.42 3.16
CA CYS A 413 17.60 4.65 3.94
C CYS A 413 18.74 5.53 3.42
N MET A 414 18.73 6.81 3.81
CA MET A 414 19.83 7.73 3.53
C MET A 414 20.18 8.53 4.79
N LEU A 415 21.48 8.58 5.11
CA LEU A 415 21.97 9.38 6.24
C LEU A 415 22.63 10.67 5.73
N TYR A 416 22.16 11.77 6.27
CA TYR A 416 22.68 13.12 6.04
C TYR A 416 23.39 13.62 7.29
N ARG A 417 24.69 13.93 7.20
CA ARG A 417 25.52 14.34 8.32
C ARG A 417 26.14 15.71 8.10
N THR A 418 26.08 16.57 9.11
CA THR A 418 26.81 17.85 9.12
C THR A 418 27.24 18.19 10.55
N LYS A 419 27.97 19.30 10.69
CA LYS A 419 28.35 19.87 12.00
C LYS A 419 27.57 21.14 12.26
N ILE A 420 27.06 21.29 13.47
CA ILE A 420 26.37 22.49 13.93
C ILE A 420 27.13 23.14 15.09
N PRO A 421 27.10 24.49 15.23
CA PRO A 421 27.83 25.20 16.27
C PRO A 421 27.25 24.93 17.68
N ALA A 422 28.03 25.24 18.70
CA ALA A 422 27.54 25.42 20.05
C ALA A 422 26.49 26.53 20.09
N GLY A 423 25.55 26.48 21.04
CA GLY A 423 24.52 27.48 21.22
C GLY A 423 23.36 27.02 22.09
N ALA A 424 22.49 27.96 22.42
CA ALA A 424 21.25 27.67 23.15
C ALA A 424 20.34 26.70 22.39
N ALA A 425 19.29 26.23 23.06
CA ALA A 425 18.23 25.49 22.40
C ALA A 425 17.71 26.23 21.17
N THR A 426 17.58 25.54 20.04
CA THR A 426 17.30 26.17 18.74
C THR A 426 16.50 25.26 17.83
N THR A 427 15.73 25.85 16.92
CA THR A 427 14.88 25.07 16.01
C THR A 427 15.64 24.63 14.78
N LEU A 428 15.67 23.29 14.57
CA LEU A 428 15.98 22.65 13.31
C LEU A 428 14.69 22.63 12.47
N GLN A 429 14.76 23.07 11.23
CA GLN A 429 13.63 23.06 10.30
C GLN A 429 14.04 22.46 8.97
N VAL A 430 13.22 21.53 8.49
CA VAL A 430 13.29 20.99 7.12
C VAL A 430 11.98 21.34 6.44
N ALA A 431 12.02 21.99 5.30
CA ALA A 431 10.79 22.44 4.63
C ALA A 431 9.98 21.25 4.08
N ALA A 432 10.67 20.20 3.60
CA ALA A 432 10.04 18.96 3.19
C ALA A 432 11.01 17.78 3.42
N ILE A 433 10.50 16.74 4.05
CA ILE A 433 11.19 15.46 4.29
C ILE A 433 10.28 14.31 3.83
N HIS A 434 10.84 13.37 3.13
CA HIS A 434 10.14 12.19 2.62
C HIS A 434 10.92 10.91 2.97
N ASP A 435 10.54 10.13 4.08
CA ASP A 435 9.27 10.37 4.79
C ASP A 435 9.52 10.62 6.28
N PHE A 436 10.36 9.81 6.95
CA PHE A 436 10.70 9.95 8.38
C PHE A 436 12.17 10.26 8.55
N GLY A 437 12.50 11.33 9.28
CA GLY A 437 13.86 11.72 9.59
C GLY A 437 14.18 11.57 11.07
N TYR A 438 14.97 10.57 11.42
CA TYR A 438 15.46 10.36 12.78
C TYR A 438 16.66 11.28 13.00
N VAL A 439 16.53 12.22 13.94
CA VAL A 439 17.52 13.26 14.21
C VAL A 439 18.37 12.89 15.39
N TYR A 440 19.69 12.89 15.20
CA TYR A 440 20.67 12.57 16.24
C TYR A 440 21.67 13.71 16.45
N LEU A 441 22.02 13.97 17.70
CA LEU A 441 23.15 14.80 18.10
C LEU A 441 24.21 13.93 18.75
N ASN A 442 25.41 13.92 18.15
CA ASN A 442 26.53 13.09 18.60
C ASN A 442 26.17 11.60 18.80
N GLY A 443 25.25 11.08 17.99
CA GLY A 443 24.78 9.70 18.02
C GLY A 443 23.58 9.44 18.93
N LYS A 444 23.14 10.43 19.72
CA LYS A 444 21.94 10.31 20.56
C LYS A 444 20.72 10.87 19.81
N ARG A 445 19.65 10.09 19.71
CA ARG A 445 18.39 10.53 19.09
C ARG A 445 17.77 11.64 19.93
N VAL A 446 17.41 12.76 19.27
CA VAL A 446 16.79 13.94 19.88
C VAL A 446 15.37 14.18 19.38
N GLY A 447 14.94 13.49 18.33
CA GLY A 447 13.58 13.55 17.83
C GLY A 447 13.41 12.91 16.47
N VAL A 448 12.20 12.98 15.94
CA VAL A 448 11.81 12.50 14.62
C VAL A 448 11.10 13.62 13.87
N LEU A 449 11.49 13.81 12.62
CA LEU A 449 10.80 14.66 11.65
C LEU A 449 9.84 13.74 10.87
N ASP A 450 8.58 14.12 10.77
CA ASP A 450 7.52 13.30 10.22
C ASP A 450 6.86 14.04 9.05
N ARG A 451 6.74 13.40 7.89
CA ARG A 451 6.14 13.96 6.69
C ARG A 451 4.68 14.39 6.90
N ARG A 452 3.94 13.70 7.75
CA ARG A 452 2.54 14.00 8.06
C ARG A 452 2.36 15.35 8.79
N SER A 453 3.44 15.89 9.36
CA SER A 453 3.41 17.21 10.02
C SER A 453 3.52 18.33 8.99
N ALA A 454 2.63 19.31 9.05
CA ALA A 454 2.61 20.47 8.14
C ALA A 454 3.94 21.24 8.07
N THR A 455 4.76 21.15 9.12
CA THR A 455 6.13 21.70 9.15
C THR A 455 7.03 20.72 9.90
N ALA A 456 8.03 20.17 9.21
CA ALA A 456 9.05 19.34 9.85
C ALA A 456 10.02 20.21 10.67
N LYS A 457 9.66 20.50 11.93
CA LYS A 457 10.43 21.30 12.89
C LYS A 457 10.75 20.46 14.13
N LEU A 458 11.95 20.66 14.68
CA LEU A 458 12.38 20.01 15.89
C LEU A 458 13.19 21.00 16.73
N LEU A 459 12.85 21.12 18.01
CA LEU A 459 13.66 21.89 18.98
C LEU A 459 14.88 21.04 19.39
N LEU A 460 16.08 21.46 18.96
CA LEU A 460 17.32 20.88 19.40
C LEU A 460 17.69 21.43 20.79
N PRO A 461 18.25 20.59 21.71
CA PRO A 461 18.68 21.05 23.01
C PRO A 461 19.88 22.01 22.93
N GLU A 462 20.16 22.69 24.04
CA GLU A 462 21.37 23.48 24.21
C GLU A 462 22.64 22.63 23.98
N ARG A 463 23.66 23.23 23.37
CA ARG A 463 24.93 22.59 23.00
C ARG A 463 26.09 23.44 23.49
N ALA A 464 26.80 22.92 24.50
CA ALA A 464 27.99 23.58 25.07
C ALA A 464 29.21 23.62 24.10
N ALA A 465 29.21 22.73 23.09
CA ALA A 465 30.25 22.62 22.06
C ALA A 465 29.62 22.31 20.69
N PRO A 466 30.37 22.51 19.58
CA PRO A 466 29.91 22.07 18.26
C PRO A 466 29.54 20.58 18.27
N ALA A 467 28.41 20.24 17.66
CA ALA A 467 27.87 18.90 17.65
C ALA A 467 27.78 18.33 16.22
N ARG A 468 27.92 17.02 16.11
CA ARG A 468 27.57 16.28 14.88
C ARG A 468 26.05 16.13 14.84
N LEU A 469 25.44 16.64 13.76
CA LEU A 469 24.04 16.44 13.44
C LEU A 469 23.93 15.34 12.40
N ASP A 470 23.18 14.31 12.70
CA ASP A 470 22.81 13.23 11.78
C ASP A 470 21.30 13.25 11.58
N ILE A 471 20.84 13.16 10.31
CA ILE A 471 19.44 12.96 9.94
C ILE A 471 19.39 11.66 9.12
N LEU A 472 18.90 10.59 9.72
CA LEU A 472 18.67 9.31 9.04
C LEU A 472 17.25 9.34 8.47
N VAL A 473 17.12 9.34 7.15
CA VAL A 473 15.82 9.37 6.46
C VAL A 473 15.43 7.97 6.01
N GLU A 474 14.24 7.56 6.42
CA GLU A 474 13.57 6.32 6.02
C GLU A 474 12.39 6.65 5.12
N PRO A 475 12.36 6.19 3.86
CA PRO A 475 11.19 6.23 3.00
C PRO A 475 10.27 5.04 3.27
N MET A 476 8.95 5.30 3.18
CA MET A 476 7.91 4.29 3.40
C MET A 476 7.15 3.89 2.12
N GLY A 477 7.85 3.93 0.98
CA GLY A 477 7.27 3.74 -0.34
C GLY A 477 6.83 5.06 -0.98
N ARG A 478 6.93 5.14 -2.31
CA ARG A 478 6.42 6.29 -3.07
C ARG A 478 4.92 6.16 -3.26
N VAL A 479 4.27 7.32 -3.33
CA VAL A 479 2.83 7.38 -3.61
C VAL A 479 2.53 6.62 -4.90
N ASN A 480 1.58 5.68 -4.82
CA ASN A 480 1.24 4.76 -5.91
C ASN A 480 0.04 5.22 -6.75
N PHE A 481 -0.72 6.22 -6.29
CA PHE A 481 -1.95 6.67 -6.93
C PHE A 481 -2.10 8.20 -6.89
N GLY A 482 -2.69 8.77 -7.96
CA GLY A 482 -3.00 10.21 -8.02
C GLY A 482 -1.85 11.08 -8.56
N PRO A 483 -2.00 12.41 -8.51
CA PRO A 483 -1.03 13.36 -9.06
C PRO A 483 0.28 13.43 -8.27
N GLU A 484 0.31 12.93 -7.04
CA GLU A 484 1.47 12.97 -6.14
C GLU A 484 2.51 11.88 -6.43
N MET A 485 2.36 11.08 -7.48
CA MET A 485 3.25 9.95 -7.84
C MET A 485 4.71 10.36 -8.07
N ALA A 486 4.99 11.62 -8.46
CA ALA A 486 6.37 12.10 -8.58
C ALA A 486 7.01 12.35 -7.19
N ASP A 487 6.93 11.35 -6.33
CA ASP A 487 7.25 11.39 -4.90
C ASP A 487 8.73 11.08 -4.64
N ARG A 488 9.61 12.08 -4.79
CA ARG A 488 11.04 11.95 -4.48
C ARG A 488 11.26 11.72 -2.99
N LYS A 489 12.28 10.95 -2.65
CA LYS A 489 12.58 10.54 -1.27
C LYS A 489 13.83 11.24 -0.71
N GLY A 490 13.93 11.30 0.62
CA GLY A 490 15.03 11.96 1.31
C GLY A 490 14.72 13.39 1.76
N LEU A 491 15.73 14.24 1.79
CA LEU A 491 15.58 15.67 2.07
C LEU A 491 15.23 16.41 0.76
N ILE A 492 14.02 16.94 0.68
CA ILE A 492 13.48 17.57 -0.53
C ILE A 492 13.82 19.08 -0.58
N ALA A 493 14.07 19.67 0.58
CA ALA A 493 14.34 21.10 0.72
C ALA A 493 15.50 21.37 1.69
N PRO A 494 16.12 22.57 1.65
CA PRO A 494 17.20 22.91 2.53
C PRO A 494 16.87 22.76 4.01
N VAL A 495 17.84 22.25 4.76
CA VAL A 495 17.79 22.17 6.22
C VAL A 495 18.24 23.49 6.81
N LYS A 496 17.47 24.06 7.74
CA LYS A 496 17.75 25.33 8.40
C LYS A 496 17.92 25.14 9.90
N LEU A 497 18.87 25.86 10.48
CA LEU A 497 19.04 25.97 11.92
C LEU A 497 18.81 27.44 12.29
N ASN A 498 17.79 27.70 13.11
CA ASN A 498 17.38 29.07 13.46
C ASN A 498 17.19 30.00 12.24
N GLY A 499 16.62 29.46 11.16
CA GLY A 499 16.38 30.20 9.89
C GLY A 499 17.55 30.16 8.91
N GLU A 500 18.79 29.90 9.34
CA GLU A 500 19.97 29.85 8.51
C GLU A 500 20.15 28.47 7.86
N VAL A 501 20.46 28.45 6.55
CA VAL A 501 20.67 27.22 5.79
C VAL A 501 21.97 26.54 6.20
N LEU A 502 21.88 25.30 6.63
CA LEU A 502 23.03 24.45 6.93
C LEU A 502 23.72 24.00 5.65
N LYS A 503 25.07 24.09 5.64
CA LYS A 503 25.91 23.72 4.50
C LYS A 503 26.99 22.72 4.90
N GLY A 504 27.57 22.05 3.91
CA GLY A 504 28.69 21.10 4.09
C GLY A 504 28.21 19.79 4.69
N TRP A 505 27.68 18.94 3.83
CA TRP A 505 27.09 17.68 4.21
C TRP A 505 27.92 16.48 3.72
N ASP A 506 27.99 15.47 4.56
CA ASP A 506 28.41 14.11 4.23
C ASP A 506 27.14 13.26 4.05
N ILE A 507 26.93 12.68 2.89
CA ILE A 507 25.75 11.88 2.53
C ILE A 507 26.16 10.41 2.44
N PHE A 508 25.43 9.52 3.12
CA PHE A 508 25.71 8.09 3.14
C PHE A 508 24.52 7.31 2.59
N LYS A 509 24.78 6.54 1.54
CA LYS A 509 23.79 5.67 0.88
C LYS A 509 23.64 4.37 1.67
N LEU A 510 22.41 4.03 2.03
CA LEU A 510 22.05 2.79 2.74
C LEU A 510 20.96 2.05 1.95
N PRO A 511 21.30 1.42 0.81
CA PRO A 511 20.32 0.86 -0.12
C PRO A 511 19.61 -0.39 0.41
N LEU A 512 20.06 -0.99 1.51
CA LEU A 512 19.53 -2.23 2.10
C LEU A 512 19.54 -3.42 1.13
N ASP A 513 20.43 -3.40 0.16
CA ASP A 513 20.65 -4.46 -0.81
C ASP A 513 21.55 -5.59 -0.23
N ASP A 514 21.60 -6.72 -0.92
CA ASP A 514 22.39 -7.89 -0.53
C ASP A 514 23.86 -7.54 -0.31
N LYS A 515 24.41 -6.63 -1.11
CA LYS A 515 25.81 -6.20 -1.01
C LYS A 515 26.06 -5.44 0.29
N MET A 516 25.15 -4.54 0.67
CA MET A 516 25.25 -3.82 1.93
C MET A 516 25.11 -4.78 3.11
N LEU A 517 24.09 -5.65 3.09
CA LEU A 517 23.84 -6.63 4.16
C LEU A 517 25.02 -7.58 4.38
N ALA A 518 25.62 -8.07 3.31
CA ALA A 518 26.81 -8.92 3.37
C ALA A 518 28.05 -8.20 3.92
N GLY A 519 28.10 -6.87 3.82
CA GLY A 519 29.19 -6.02 4.32
C GLY A 519 29.08 -5.63 5.80
N LEU A 520 27.96 -5.91 6.46
CA LEU A 520 27.71 -5.51 7.84
C LEU A 520 28.66 -6.22 8.82
N LYS A 521 29.22 -5.44 9.74
CA LYS A 521 30.11 -5.95 10.79
C LYS A 521 29.31 -6.18 12.09
N PHE A 522 28.86 -7.39 12.26
CA PHE A 522 28.14 -7.81 13.46
C PHE A 522 29.09 -8.08 14.63
N THR A 523 28.68 -7.66 15.80
CA THR A 523 29.40 -7.90 17.08
C THR A 523 28.41 -8.40 18.14
N GLY A 524 28.90 -9.06 19.19
CA GLY A 524 28.09 -9.47 20.35
C GLY A 524 27.77 -8.32 21.32
N VAL A 525 28.11 -7.07 20.98
CA VAL A 525 27.84 -5.90 21.82
C VAL A 525 26.42 -5.41 21.54
N LYS A 526 25.61 -5.27 22.60
CA LYS A 526 24.28 -4.65 22.47
C LYS A 526 24.47 -3.14 22.26
N PRO A 527 23.90 -2.57 21.17
CA PRO A 527 23.90 -1.13 20.96
C PRO A 527 23.05 -0.43 22.03
N ASP A 528 23.23 0.89 22.16
CA ASP A 528 22.26 1.73 22.89
C ASP A 528 20.86 1.49 22.31
N THR A 529 19.88 1.24 23.18
CA THR A 529 18.50 0.90 22.80
C THR A 529 17.81 1.97 21.96
N ASN A 530 18.39 3.17 21.85
CA ASN A 530 17.88 4.27 21.03
C ASN A 530 18.64 4.48 19.70
N ALA A 531 19.67 3.68 19.42
CA ALA A 531 20.46 3.77 18.20
C ALA A 531 19.90 2.82 17.13
N PRO A 532 19.88 3.22 15.84
CA PRO A 532 19.47 2.35 14.76
C PRO A 532 20.51 1.24 14.55
N ALA A 533 20.08 0.01 14.50
CA ALA A 533 20.99 -1.14 14.36
C ALA A 533 20.35 -2.29 13.60
N PHE A 534 21.20 -3.04 12.91
CA PHE A 534 20.85 -4.37 12.45
C PHE A 534 21.08 -5.37 13.57
N TRP A 535 20.14 -6.27 13.75
CA TRP A 535 20.18 -7.37 14.70
C TRP A 535 20.20 -8.69 13.96
N ARG A 536 21.01 -9.63 14.40
CA ARG A 536 21.14 -10.94 13.77
C ARG A 536 21.03 -12.06 14.80
N GLY A 537 20.32 -13.12 14.41
CA GLY A 537 20.24 -14.37 15.17
C GLY A 537 20.14 -15.56 14.25
N THR A 538 20.37 -16.74 14.82
CA THR A 538 20.19 -18.03 14.12
C THR A 538 19.33 -18.95 14.97
N PHE A 539 18.56 -19.81 14.31
CA PHE A 539 17.69 -20.80 14.95
C PHE A 539 17.62 -22.09 14.15
N GLN A 540 17.26 -23.18 14.83
CA GLN A 540 17.14 -24.49 14.22
C GLN A 540 15.69 -24.85 14.02
N LEU A 541 15.36 -25.44 12.86
CA LEU A 541 14.06 -26.03 12.56
C LEU A 541 14.20 -27.51 12.27
N GLU A 542 13.30 -28.31 12.83
CA GLU A 542 13.20 -29.75 12.51
C GLU A 542 12.56 -29.97 11.14
N HIS A 543 11.60 -29.10 10.79
CA HIS A 543 10.89 -29.11 9.51
C HIS A 543 10.73 -27.68 9.02
N ALA A 544 10.82 -27.48 7.70
CA ALA A 544 10.47 -26.20 7.08
C ALA A 544 8.93 -26.12 6.91
N GLY A 545 8.39 -24.94 7.06
CA GLY A 545 6.97 -24.64 6.88
C GLY A 545 6.74 -23.13 6.97
N ASP A 546 5.58 -22.68 6.51
CA ASP A 546 5.18 -21.28 6.62
C ASP A 546 5.09 -20.87 8.10
N THR A 547 5.39 -19.64 8.40
CA THR A 547 5.26 -19.10 9.76
C THR A 547 5.01 -17.58 9.71
N PHE A 548 4.49 -17.02 10.79
CA PHE A 548 4.33 -15.57 10.97
C PHE A 548 5.28 -15.12 12.09
N LEU A 549 6.23 -14.25 11.76
CA LEU A 549 7.23 -13.75 12.73
C LEU A 549 6.59 -12.69 13.63
N ASP A 550 6.62 -12.88 14.94
CA ASP A 550 6.07 -11.96 15.95
C ASP A 550 6.97 -10.73 16.11
N LEU A 551 6.50 -9.57 15.68
CA LEU A 551 7.23 -8.31 15.70
C LEU A 551 6.82 -7.36 16.84
N ARG A 552 5.98 -7.80 17.77
CA ARG A 552 5.45 -6.95 18.86
C ARG A 552 6.52 -6.40 19.82
N GLY A 553 7.70 -7.00 19.86
CA GLY A 553 8.84 -6.54 20.66
C GLY A 553 9.78 -5.57 19.94
N TRP A 554 9.54 -5.31 18.66
CA TRP A 554 10.34 -4.49 17.75
C TRP A 554 9.71 -3.13 17.53
N GLY A 555 10.48 -2.17 17.02
CA GLY A 555 10.02 -0.81 16.79
C GLY A 555 9.55 -0.57 15.36
N LYS A 556 10.47 -0.24 14.47
CA LYS A 556 10.19 0.08 13.06
C LYS A 556 11.40 -0.22 12.19
N GLY A 557 11.20 -0.79 11.01
CA GLY A 557 12.27 -1.07 10.07
C GLY A 557 11.94 -2.18 9.07
N ASP A 558 12.95 -3.01 8.75
CA ASP A 558 12.89 -4.04 7.73
C ASP A 558 13.47 -5.36 8.26
N LEU A 559 13.03 -6.50 7.70
CA LEU A 559 13.51 -7.81 8.15
C LEU A 559 13.79 -8.77 7.00
N TRP A 560 14.74 -9.68 7.24
CA TRP A 560 15.19 -10.70 6.28
C TRP A 560 15.27 -12.07 6.93
N ILE A 561 14.89 -13.10 6.20
CA ILE A 561 15.07 -14.49 6.55
C ILE A 561 15.90 -15.18 5.46
N ASN A 562 17.03 -15.81 5.82
CA ASN A 562 17.94 -16.48 4.89
C ASN A 562 18.30 -15.64 3.64
N GLY A 563 18.40 -14.30 3.79
CA GLY A 563 18.67 -13.35 2.72
C GLY A 563 17.43 -12.83 1.98
N HIS A 564 16.23 -13.36 2.21
CA HIS A 564 15.00 -12.86 1.61
C HIS A 564 14.39 -11.75 2.47
N CYS A 565 14.21 -10.57 1.90
CA CYS A 565 13.54 -9.45 2.57
C CYS A 565 12.03 -9.70 2.66
N LEU A 566 11.50 -9.78 3.88
CA LEU A 566 10.08 -10.03 4.13
C LEU A 566 9.23 -8.74 4.08
N GLY A 567 9.87 -7.58 4.05
CA GLY A 567 9.20 -6.29 3.99
C GLY A 567 9.46 -5.39 5.19
N ARG A 568 8.67 -4.32 5.27
CA ARG A 568 8.70 -3.34 6.35
C ARG A 568 7.81 -3.78 7.51
N TYR A 569 8.16 -3.32 8.70
CA TYR A 569 7.31 -3.45 9.86
C TYR A 569 7.28 -2.13 10.66
N TRP A 570 6.19 -1.91 11.37
CA TRP A 570 6.03 -0.77 12.25
C TRP A 570 5.10 -1.13 13.41
N ASN A 571 5.58 -0.90 14.65
CA ASN A 571 4.88 -1.30 15.86
C ASN A 571 3.54 -0.61 16.13
N ILE A 572 3.21 0.44 15.38
CA ILE A 572 1.88 1.08 15.49
C ILE A 572 0.75 0.19 14.96
N GLY A 573 1.07 -0.79 14.09
CA GLY A 573 0.10 -1.71 13.51
C GLY A 573 -0.61 -1.15 12.26
N PRO A 574 -1.63 -1.86 11.74
CA PRO A 574 -2.40 -2.94 12.37
C PRO A 574 -1.69 -4.29 12.37
N SER A 575 -0.84 -4.58 11.38
CA SER A 575 -0.09 -5.82 11.31
C SER A 575 1.05 -5.83 12.35
N GLN A 576 1.09 -6.89 13.18
CA GLN A 576 2.14 -7.11 14.18
C GLN A 576 2.98 -8.34 13.87
N THR A 577 2.78 -8.95 12.71
CA THR A 577 3.51 -10.13 12.23
C THR A 577 3.96 -9.93 10.80
N ALA A 578 5.04 -10.64 10.40
CA ALA A 578 5.48 -10.74 9.02
C ALA A 578 5.39 -12.20 8.55
N PHE A 579 4.82 -12.42 7.38
CA PHE A 579 4.75 -13.74 6.77
C PHE A 579 6.13 -14.19 6.29
N ALA A 580 6.58 -15.36 6.75
CA ALA A 580 7.80 -16.01 6.32
C ALA A 580 7.46 -17.33 5.61
N PRO A 581 7.58 -17.39 4.27
CA PRO A 581 7.24 -18.56 3.49
C PRO A 581 8.17 -19.74 3.80
N GLY A 582 7.61 -20.93 3.96
CA GLY A 582 8.35 -22.14 4.27
C GLY A 582 9.35 -22.55 3.19
N CYS A 583 9.15 -22.14 1.93
CA CYS A 583 10.11 -22.36 0.85
C CYS A 583 11.41 -21.53 1.00
N TRP A 584 11.41 -20.48 1.83
CA TRP A 584 12.61 -19.70 2.18
C TRP A 584 13.24 -20.14 3.51
N LEU A 585 12.63 -21.10 4.19
CA LEU A 585 13.14 -21.72 5.41
C LEU A 585 13.76 -23.09 5.12
N HIS A 586 14.71 -23.49 5.95
CA HIS A 586 15.43 -24.75 5.80
C HIS A 586 15.25 -25.63 7.02
N ARG A 587 15.20 -26.96 6.80
CA ARG A 587 15.47 -27.88 7.89
C ARG A 587 16.91 -27.67 8.35
N GLY A 588 17.12 -27.48 9.65
CA GLY A 588 18.40 -27.14 10.23
C GLY A 588 18.54 -25.63 10.49
N LEU A 589 19.72 -25.09 10.25
CA LEU A 589 20.06 -23.72 10.60
C LEU A 589 19.41 -22.70 9.68
N ASN A 590 18.74 -21.72 10.29
CA ASN A 590 18.18 -20.54 9.62
C ASN A 590 18.76 -19.27 10.24
N GLN A 591 18.85 -18.20 9.46
CA GLN A 591 19.32 -16.90 9.89
C GLN A 591 18.23 -15.87 9.73
N ILE A 592 18.09 -14.99 10.73
CA ILE A 592 17.26 -13.80 10.66
C ILE A 592 18.11 -12.54 10.88
N VAL A 593 17.80 -11.50 10.09
CA VAL A 593 18.36 -10.16 10.24
C VAL A 593 17.21 -9.17 10.34
N ILE A 594 17.26 -8.26 11.30
CA ILE A 594 16.25 -7.20 11.50
C ILE A 594 16.96 -5.86 11.61
N LEU A 595 16.65 -4.91 10.73
CA LEU A 595 16.98 -3.51 10.95
C LEU A 595 15.91 -2.91 11.85
N ASP A 596 16.29 -2.37 13.00
CA ASP A 596 15.39 -1.61 13.85
C ASP A 596 15.89 -0.17 14.01
N LEU A 597 15.06 0.79 13.64
CA LEU A 597 15.38 2.22 13.65
C LEU A 597 15.05 2.90 14.98
N LEU A 598 14.23 2.24 15.81
CA LEU A 598 13.74 2.78 17.09
C LEU A 598 14.41 2.14 18.32
N GLY A 599 14.97 0.96 18.14
CA GLY A 599 15.52 0.09 19.19
C GLY A 599 14.45 -0.87 19.74
N PRO A 600 14.71 -2.18 19.72
CA PRO A 600 13.77 -3.17 20.21
C PRO A 600 13.63 -3.13 21.72
N GLN A 601 12.44 -3.40 22.24
CA GLN A 601 12.23 -3.60 23.69
C GLN A 601 12.96 -4.87 24.16
N GLN A 602 12.87 -5.93 23.36
CA GLN A 602 13.60 -7.18 23.53
C GLN A 602 13.99 -7.70 22.15
N PRO A 603 15.29 -7.94 21.87
CA PRO A 603 15.73 -8.44 20.57
C PRO A 603 15.45 -9.94 20.43
N LYS A 604 14.17 -10.31 20.44
CA LYS A 604 13.65 -11.69 20.31
C LYS A 604 12.63 -11.77 19.19
N ILE A 605 12.59 -12.90 18.54
CA ILE A 605 11.61 -13.21 17.49
C ILE A 605 11.07 -14.62 17.67
N ALA A 606 9.79 -14.82 17.49
CA ALA A 606 9.14 -16.12 17.52
C ALA A 606 8.37 -16.35 16.21
N GLY A 607 8.18 -17.63 15.84
CA GLY A 607 7.29 -18.01 14.76
C GLY A 607 5.93 -18.42 15.28
N MET A 608 4.87 -17.95 14.62
CA MET A 608 3.47 -18.19 14.97
C MET A 608 2.75 -18.89 13.82
N GLU A 609 1.74 -19.72 14.15
CA GLU A 609 0.91 -20.39 13.15
C GLU A 609 -0.17 -19.48 12.54
N LYS A 610 -0.42 -18.32 13.13
CA LYS A 610 -1.45 -17.37 12.67
C LYS A 610 -0.91 -15.95 12.67
N PRO A 611 -1.33 -15.11 11.70
CA PRO A 611 -1.00 -13.70 11.69
C PRO A 611 -1.70 -12.92 12.79
N ILE A 612 -1.17 -11.74 13.09
CA ILE A 612 -1.83 -10.68 13.85
C ILE A 612 -1.93 -9.48 12.90
N LEU A 613 -3.12 -9.23 12.35
CA LEU A 613 -3.36 -8.20 11.34
C LEU A 613 -4.20 -7.01 11.86
N ASP A 614 -4.74 -7.11 13.09
CA ASP A 614 -5.77 -6.21 13.64
C ASP A 614 -5.37 -5.55 14.97
N GLN A 615 -4.07 -5.46 15.26
CA GLN A 615 -3.60 -4.90 16.53
C GLN A 615 -2.97 -3.51 16.34
N LEU A 616 -3.76 -2.46 16.49
CA LEU A 616 -3.30 -1.08 16.52
C LEU A 616 -2.67 -0.69 17.86
N ARG A 617 -1.63 0.18 17.81
CA ARG A 617 -0.95 0.78 18.96
C ARG A 617 -0.68 2.27 18.70
N PRO A 618 -1.71 3.11 18.57
CA PRO A 618 -1.56 4.50 18.18
C PRO A 618 -0.71 5.32 19.15
N ALA A 619 -0.67 4.96 20.42
CA ALA A 619 0.19 5.63 21.41
C ALA A 619 1.69 5.51 21.12
N LEU A 620 2.12 4.59 20.23
CA LEU A 620 3.51 4.45 19.80
C LEU A 620 3.82 5.30 18.55
N ASP A 621 2.83 5.88 17.91
CA ASP A 621 3.02 6.75 16.75
C ASP A 621 3.61 8.11 17.17
N PHE A 622 4.76 8.47 16.61
CA PHE A 622 5.41 9.76 16.87
C PHE A 622 4.53 10.95 16.46
N HIS A 623 3.71 10.80 15.42
CA HIS A 623 2.79 11.85 15.01
C HIS A 623 1.79 12.16 16.13
N VAL A 624 1.17 11.14 16.69
CA VAL A 624 0.26 11.27 17.83
C VAL A 624 0.97 11.81 19.07
N GLN A 625 2.21 11.35 19.33
CA GLN A 625 3.00 11.83 20.47
C GLN A 625 3.42 13.28 20.34
N ASN A 626 3.78 13.74 19.13
CA ASN A 626 4.24 15.10 18.86
C ASN A 626 3.10 16.08 18.65
N HIS A 627 1.89 15.61 18.37
CA HIS A 627 0.69 16.39 18.15
C HIS A 627 -0.43 15.89 19.06
N PRO A 628 -0.23 15.95 20.40
CA PRO A 628 -1.31 15.58 21.32
C PRO A 628 -2.49 16.51 21.03
N PRO A 629 -3.73 16.02 21.08
CA PRO A 629 -4.90 16.86 20.88
C PRO A 629 -4.85 18.06 21.82
N ALA A 630 -5.03 19.25 21.27
CA ALA A 630 -5.09 20.47 22.05
C ALA A 630 -6.23 20.35 23.05
N LYS A 631 -5.98 20.71 24.32
CA LYS A 631 -7.06 20.84 25.30
C LYS A 631 -7.71 22.21 25.14
N LEU A 632 -9.01 22.21 25.01
CA LEU A 632 -9.78 23.44 25.00
C LEU A 632 -10.10 23.89 26.42
N ASN A 633 -9.93 25.16 26.69
CA ASN A 633 -10.39 25.78 27.93
C ASN A 633 -11.83 26.31 27.73
N LEU A 634 -12.80 25.39 27.83
CA LEU A 634 -14.23 25.74 27.79
C LEU A 634 -14.71 25.99 29.24
N ASP A 635 -14.60 27.19 29.67
CA ASP A 635 -15.12 27.61 30.98
C ASP A 635 -16.64 27.67 30.97
N SER A 636 -17.26 27.33 32.09
CA SER A 636 -18.73 27.40 32.25
C SER A 636 -19.30 28.78 32.04
N SER A 637 -18.52 29.86 32.25
CA SER A 637 -18.92 31.25 31.96
C SER A 637 -19.09 31.55 30.46
N MET A 638 -18.54 30.71 29.58
CA MET A 638 -18.69 30.80 28.12
C MET A 638 -19.90 30.01 27.60
N MET A 639 -20.54 29.21 28.48
CA MET A 639 -21.69 28.37 28.10
C MET A 639 -22.93 29.22 27.88
N ALA A 640 -23.44 29.19 26.66
CA ALA A 640 -24.65 29.91 26.26
C ALA A 640 -25.90 29.06 26.47
N ASP A 641 -25.79 27.73 26.32
CA ASP A 641 -26.91 26.81 26.49
C ASP A 641 -26.42 25.37 26.69
N SER A 642 -27.27 24.49 27.23
CA SER A 642 -27.08 23.05 27.28
C SER A 642 -28.41 22.32 27.30
N GLY A 643 -28.51 21.17 26.67
CA GLY A 643 -29.76 20.42 26.57
C GLY A 643 -29.64 19.10 25.88
N SER A 644 -30.77 18.60 25.40
CA SER A 644 -30.87 17.37 24.65
C SER A 644 -31.68 17.61 23.37
N PHE A 645 -31.16 17.05 22.26
CA PHE A 645 -31.89 17.04 21.00
C PHE A 645 -32.90 15.89 20.95
N ALA A 646 -34.04 16.12 20.32
CA ALA A 646 -35.00 15.08 20.05
C ALA A 646 -34.44 14.06 19.03
N PRO A 647 -34.84 12.75 19.11
CA PRO A 647 -34.47 11.76 18.11
C PRO A 647 -35.04 12.10 16.73
N GLY A 648 -34.34 11.74 15.66
CA GLY A 648 -34.81 11.89 14.28
C GLY A 648 -33.89 12.71 13.40
N THR A 649 -34.43 13.12 12.24
CA THR A 649 -33.71 13.88 11.22
C THR A 649 -34.18 15.33 11.11
N ASP A 650 -35.22 15.72 11.85
CA ASP A 650 -35.77 17.05 11.78
C ASP A 650 -34.79 18.10 12.33
N THR A 651 -34.71 19.23 11.65
CA THR A 651 -33.96 20.41 12.12
C THR A 651 -34.45 20.87 13.49
N GLN A 652 -33.54 21.11 14.41
CA GLN A 652 -33.85 21.52 15.77
C GLN A 652 -33.34 22.92 16.03
N GLU A 653 -34.27 23.82 16.36
CA GLU A 653 -33.96 25.23 16.69
C GLU A 653 -33.91 25.40 18.21
N ILE A 654 -32.76 25.87 18.68
CA ILE A 654 -32.47 26.15 20.09
C ILE A 654 -32.36 27.66 20.28
N LYS A 655 -33.08 28.17 21.26
CA LYS A 655 -33.03 29.60 21.66
C LYS A 655 -32.34 29.72 23.01
N PHE A 656 -31.34 30.56 23.08
CA PHE A 656 -30.65 30.87 24.34
C PHE A 656 -31.55 31.63 25.28
N ALA A 657 -31.47 31.35 26.56
CA ALA A 657 -32.17 32.10 27.58
C ALA A 657 -31.74 33.60 27.60
N THR A 658 -30.50 33.86 27.27
CA THR A 658 -29.91 35.19 27.10
C THR A 658 -28.99 35.18 25.90
N PRO A 659 -29.13 36.12 24.93
CA PRO A 659 -28.23 36.23 23.80
C PRO A 659 -26.78 36.37 24.26
N ALA A 660 -25.87 35.68 23.62
CA ALA A 660 -24.44 35.68 23.91
C ALA A 660 -23.65 36.36 22.79
N THR A 661 -22.59 37.11 23.13
CA THR A 661 -21.78 37.84 22.14
C THR A 661 -20.37 37.25 22.09
N GLY A 662 -19.94 36.85 20.89
CA GLY A 662 -18.63 36.25 20.67
C GLY A 662 -18.20 36.22 19.22
N LYS A 663 -16.95 35.87 19.00
CA LYS A 663 -16.36 35.59 17.68
C LYS A 663 -16.34 34.09 17.36
N TYR A 664 -16.43 33.26 18.37
CA TYR A 664 -16.39 31.80 18.25
C TYR A 664 -17.66 31.20 18.85
N PHE A 665 -18.16 30.17 18.17
CA PHE A 665 -19.23 29.30 18.64
C PHE A 665 -18.73 27.85 18.73
N CYS A 666 -19.00 27.17 19.83
CA CYS A 666 -18.70 25.74 19.96
C CYS A 666 -20.00 24.98 20.20
N LEU A 667 -20.21 23.92 19.40
CA LEU A 667 -21.14 22.83 19.71
C LEU A 667 -20.33 21.67 20.26
N GLU A 668 -20.61 21.29 21.51
CA GLU A 668 -20.00 20.14 22.16
C GLU A 668 -21.05 19.02 22.31
N SER A 669 -20.76 17.84 21.73
CA SER A 669 -21.57 16.64 21.85
C SER A 669 -21.12 15.83 23.06
N LEU A 670 -22.03 15.50 23.96
CA LEU A 670 -21.76 14.71 25.17
C LEU A 670 -22.02 13.23 24.99
N ASN A 671 -22.91 12.86 24.08
CA ASN A 671 -23.25 11.51 23.66
C ASN A 671 -24.08 11.52 22.37
N ALA A 672 -24.34 10.34 21.80
CA ALA A 672 -25.17 10.17 20.62
C ALA A 672 -26.47 9.42 20.91
N GLN A 673 -27.47 9.60 20.02
CA GLN A 673 -28.79 8.96 20.10
C GLN A 673 -28.71 7.41 20.07
N ASP A 674 -27.76 6.88 19.35
CA ASP A 674 -27.51 5.43 19.18
C ASP A 674 -26.57 4.86 20.24
N GLY A 675 -26.06 5.69 21.16
CA GLY A 675 -25.12 5.28 22.21
C GLY A 675 -23.70 5.00 21.70
N GLN A 676 -23.41 5.26 20.43
CA GLN A 676 -22.07 5.09 19.87
C GLN A 676 -21.16 6.28 20.24
N PRO A 677 -19.83 6.11 20.17
CA PRO A 677 -18.88 7.16 20.54
C PRO A 677 -18.72 8.25 19.48
N TYR A 678 -19.67 8.46 18.57
CA TYR A 678 -19.58 9.35 17.44
C TYR A 678 -20.44 10.58 17.57
N ALA A 679 -20.06 11.67 16.85
CA ALA A 679 -20.92 12.85 16.64
C ALA A 679 -21.00 13.18 15.13
N ALA A 680 -22.18 13.61 14.66
CA ALA A 680 -22.42 14.02 13.29
C ALA A 680 -23.32 15.25 13.24
N VAL A 681 -22.99 16.19 12.34
CA VAL A 681 -23.76 17.44 12.09
C VAL A 681 -23.85 17.62 10.59
N ALA A 682 -25.07 17.59 10.04
CA ALA A 682 -25.27 17.86 8.61
C ALA A 682 -25.18 19.39 8.34
N GLU A 683 -25.79 20.20 9.19
CA GLU A 683 -25.70 21.67 9.03
C GLU A 683 -25.87 22.38 10.40
N LEU A 684 -25.22 23.51 10.58
CA LEU A 684 -25.22 24.28 11.81
C LEU A 684 -25.36 25.77 11.51
N ASP A 685 -26.56 26.32 11.72
CA ASP A 685 -26.85 27.76 11.60
C ASP A 685 -26.83 28.42 12.96
N LEU A 686 -26.36 29.65 13.02
CA LEU A 686 -26.53 30.51 14.20
C LEU A 686 -27.62 31.56 13.95
N LEU A 687 -28.33 31.95 15.01
CA LEU A 687 -29.45 32.88 14.92
C LEU A 687 -29.06 34.23 15.51
N ASP A 688 -29.42 35.29 14.79
CA ASP A 688 -29.29 36.67 15.27
C ASP A 688 -30.35 36.99 16.35
N VAL A 689 -30.34 38.20 16.89
CA VAL A 689 -31.29 38.65 17.93
C VAL A 689 -32.77 38.67 17.48
N ASN A 690 -33.01 38.58 16.17
CA ASN A 690 -34.36 38.51 15.59
C ASN A 690 -34.74 37.04 15.24
N GLY A 691 -33.88 36.05 15.55
CA GLY A 691 -34.10 34.64 15.24
C GLY A 691 -33.87 34.29 13.77
N GLN A 692 -33.20 35.16 12.99
CA GLN A 692 -32.85 34.91 11.61
C GLN A 692 -31.47 34.23 11.53
N ALA A 693 -31.27 33.33 10.55
CA ALA A 693 -29.98 32.72 10.33
C ALA A 693 -28.94 33.78 9.92
N ILE A 694 -27.79 33.72 10.59
CA ILE A 694 -26.63 34.58 10.30
C ILE A 694 -25.93 33.99 9.06
N SER A 695 -25.61 34.84 8.05
CA SER A 695 -24.86 34.39 6.88
C SER A 695 -23.54 33.74 7.26
N HIS A 696 -23.20 32.62 6.62
CA HIS A 696 -21.91 31.88 6.77
C HIS A 696 -20.73 32.60 6.09
N ASP A 697 -20.93 33.78 5.47
CA ASP A 697 -19.86 34.55 4.83
C ASP A 697 -18.70 34.84 5.78
N GLY A 698 -17.53 34.30 5.48
CA GLY A 698 -16.32 34.43 6.27
C GLY A 698 -16.23 33.52 7.49
N TRP A 699 -17.15 32.58 7.63
CA TRP A 699 -17.02 31.53 8.64
C TRP A 699 -15.95 30.48 8.25
N THR A 700 -15.30 29.98 9.26
CA THR A 700 -14.35 28.87 9.12
C THR A 700 -14.44 27.96 10.32
N VAL A 701 -14.11 26.69 10.15
CA VAL A 701 -13.88 25.78 11.27
C VAL A 701 -12.58 26.20 11.97
N ALA A 702 -12.68 26.59 13.22
CA ALA A 702 -11.54 27.05 14.03
C ALA A 702 -10.85 25.88 14.75
N TYR A 703 -11.65 24.88 15.12
CA TYR A 703 -11.18 23.66 15.78
C TYR A 703 -12.25 22.57 15.66
N VAL A 704 -11.77 21.34 15.54
CA VAL A 704 -12.55 20.13 15.71
C VAL A 704 -11.64 19.09 16.41
N ASP A 705 -12.17 18.34 17.34
CA ASP A 705 -11.39 17.33 18.06
C ASP A 705 -11.19 16.05 17.22
N SER A 706 -12.11 15.79 16.28
CA SER A 706 -12.10 14.60 15.46
C SER A 706 -12.95 14.79 14.20
N GLU A 707 -12.46 14.31 13.06
CA GLU A 707 -13.22 14.23 11.80
C GLU A 707 -12.84 12.99 10.99
N GLU A 708 -13.81 12.38 10.30
CA GLU A 708 -13.58 11.22 9.44
C GLU A 708 -13.29 11.68 8.02
N LEU A 709 -12.04 11.51 7.59
CA LEU A 709 -11.59 11.91 6.26
C LEU A 709 -11.10 10.70 5.43
N GLU A 710 -11.24 9.49 5.97
CA GLU A 710 -10.64 8.29 5.39
C GLU A 710 -11.67 7.35 4.75
N LYS A 711 -12.78 7.12 5.44
CA LYS A 711 -13.84 6.21 5.00
C LYS A 711 -14.99 6.95 4.32
N GLU A 712 -15.14 8.23 4.63
CA GLU A 712 -16.12 9.13 4.04
C GLU A 712 -15.59 10.57 4.12
N ASP A 713 -16.17 11.48 3.38
CA ASP A 713 -15.93 12.93 3.56
C ASP A 713 -16.77 13.42 4.75
N GLY A 714 -16.32 13.12 5.96
CA GLY A 714 -16.85 13.62 7.21
C GLY A 714 -16.18 14.89 7.68
N SER A 715 -15.67 15.74 6.76
CA SER A 715 -15.02 17.01 7.05
C SER A 715 -15.90 17.91 7.88
N ALA A 716 -15.31 18.57 8.89
CA ALA A 716 -16.02 19.55 9.71
C ALA A 716 -16.55 20.76 8.93
N ALA A 717 -15.97 21.06 7.76
CA ALA A 717 -16.45 22.10 6.86
C ALA A 717 -17.86 21.80 6.31
N ASN A 718 -18.25 20.54 6.21
CA ASN A 718 -19.57 20.12 5.75
C ASN A 718 -20.70 20.58 6.69
N ALA A 719 -20.38 20.92 7.95
CA ALA A 719 -21.39 21.42 8.91
C ALA A 719 -21.80 22.88 8.68
N ILE A 720 -21.18 23.59 7.72
CA ILE A 720 -21.44 25.01 7.44
C ILE A 720 -21.41 25.32 5.94
N ASP A 721 -21.58 24.34 5.07
CA ASP A 721 -21.50 24.52 3.61
C ASP A 721 -22.87 24.76 2.93
N GLY A 722 -23.97 24.75 3.70
CA GLY A 722 -25.33 24.92 3.21
C GLY A 722 -25.95 23.70 2.58
N GLN A 723 -25.35 22.50 2.75
CA GLN A 723 -25.81 21.27 2.15
C GLN A 723 -26.12 20.21 3.22
N THR A 724 -27.36 19.82 3.36
CA THR A 724 -27.78 18.80 4.35
C THR A 724 -27.55 17.36 3.91
N ALA A 725 -27.05 17.15 2.69
CA ALA A 725 -26.78 15.82 2.15
C ALA A 725 -25.43 15.23 2.60
N ASN A 726 -24.46 16.08 2.90
CA ASN A 726 -23.19 15.77 3.53
C ASN A 726 -23.22 16.17 5.01
N TYR A 727 -22.17 15.88 5.76
CA TYR A 727 -22.14 16.14 7.21
C TYR A 727 -20.73 16.07 7.76
N TRP A 728 -20.44 16.80 8.82
CA TRP A 728 -19.32 16.47 9.71
C TRP A 728 -19.61 15.15 10.42
N HIS A 729 -18.61 14.30 10.50
CA HIS A 729 -18.65 13.07 11.31
C HIS A 729 -17.32 12.89 12.03
N THR A 730 -17.37 12.55 13.31
CA THR A 730 -16.16 12.21 14.06
C THR A 730 -15.56 10.91 13.56
N GLN A 731 -14.26 10.75 13.75
CA GLN A 731 -13.50 9.62 13.24
C GLN A 731 -14.05 8.27 13.76
N TRP A 732 -14.22 7.32 12.83
CA TRP A 732 -14.69 5.97 13.10
C TRP A 732 -13.89 4.91 12.32
N GLY A 733 -13.15 5.30 11.31
CA GLY A 733 -12.40 4.41 10.42
C GLY A 733 -11.11 3.88 11.06
N SER A 734 -10.26 4.78 11.53
CA SER A 734 -8.93 4.45 12.06
C SER A 734 -8.83 4.61 13.57
N ALA A 735 -9.69 5.45 14.15
CA ALA A 735 -9.83 5.62 15.59
C ALA A 735 -11.32 5.82 15.90
N SER A 736 -11.69 5.67 17.14
CA SER A 736 -13.04 5.91 17.64
C SER A 736 -12.94 6.67 18.95
N PRO A 737 -12.56 7.97 18.88
CA PRO A 737 -12.48 8.79 20.09
C PRO A 737 -13.84 8.89 20.74
N GLY A 738 -13.87 8.85 22.07
CA GLY A 738 -15.11 8.97 22.84
C GLY A 738 -15.50 10.41 23.10
N HIS A 739 -16.77 10.61 23.40
CA HIS A 739 -17.28 11.92 23.85
C HIS A 739 -16.51 12.49 25.07
N PRO A 740 -16.48 13.84 25.23
CA PRO A 740 -17.17 14.85 24.43
C PRO A 740 -16.47 15.15 23.12
N HIS A 741 -17.25 15.45 22.06
CA HIS A 741 -16.76 15.92 20.78
C HIS A 741 -17.05 17.39 20.59
N GLN A 742 -16.15 18.14 19.95
CA GLN A 742 -16.22 19.59 19.88
C GLN A 742 -16.03 20.07 18.44
N LEU A 743 -16.99 20.86 17.95
CA LEU A 743 -16.90 21.61 16.69
C LEU A 743 -16.93 23.11 17.02
N ILE A 744 -15.84 23.82 16.70
CA ILE A 744 -15.75 25.29 16.94
C ILE A 744 -15.69 26.04 15.62
N LEU A 745 -16.61 26.96 15.47
CA LEU A 745 -16.70 27.88 14.35
C LEU A 745 -16.08 29.24 14.71
N ASN A 746 -15.27 29.78 13.80
CA ASN A 746 -14.84 31.18 13.80
C ASN A 746 -15.78 31.97 12.87
N LEU A 747 -16.50 32.91 13.40
CA LEU A 747 -17.51 33.68 12.70
C LEU A 747 -16.93 34.86 11.89
N GLY A 748 -15.58 34.95 11.80
CA GLY A 748 -14.90 36.07 11.14
C GLY A 748 -14.92 37.38 11.94
N LYS A 749 -16.02 37.70 12.56
CA LYS A 749 -16.24 38.92 13.38
C LYS A 749 -17.02 38.59 14.64
N THR A 750 -16.97 39.49 15.64
CA THR A 750 -17.81 39.39 16.84
C THR A 750 -19.26 39.64 16.48
N GLN A 751 -20.16 38.74 16.92
CA GLN A 751 -21.61 38.79 16.67
C GLN A 751 -22.38 38.49 17.94
N THR A 752 -23.64 38.95 18.02
CA THR A 752 -24.57 38.56 19.08
C THR A 752 -25.45 37.42 18.54
N ILE A 753 -25.45 36.30 19.23
CA ILE A 753 -26.11 35.06 18.88
C ILE A 753 -27.23 34.83 19.88
N SER A 754 -28.45 34.61 19.40
CA SER A 754 -29.62 34.33 20.24
C SER A 754 -30.01 32.85 20.30
N GLY A 755 -29.34 32.04 19.50
CA GLY A 755 -29.61 30.59 19.40
C GLY A 755 -28.90 29.95 18.20
N PHE A 756 -29.24 28.72 17.92
CA PHE A 756 -28.70 27.97 16.77
C PHE A 756 -29.70 26.96 16.25
N ARG A 757 -29.47 26.49 15.01
CA ARG A 757 -30.16 25.33 14.42
C ARG A 757 -29.16 24.22 14.23
N TYR A 758 -29.51 23.04 14.70
CA TYR A 758 -28.81 21.79 14.47
C TYR A 758 -29.61 20.97 13.47
N VAL A 759 -28.99 20.63 12.32
CA VAL A 759 -29.50 19.67 11.35
C VAL A 759 -28.78 18.34 11.59
N PRO A 760 -29.47 17.31 12.08
CA PRO A 760 -28.88 16.00 12.26
C PRO A 760 -28.48 15.38 10.91
N ARG A 761 -27.54 14.43 10.92
CA ARG A 761 -27.24 13.60 9.74
C ARG A 761 -28.51 13.00 9.14
N GLN A 762 -28.73 13.21 7.84
CA GLN A 762 -29.96 12.82 7.13
C GLN A 762 -29.96 11.38 6.65
N SER A 763 -28.79 10.79 6.42
CA SER A 763 -28.59 9.38 6.07
C SER A 763 -28.64 8.49 7.34
N GLU A 764 -28.34 7.21 7.21
CA GLU A 764 -28.32 6.23 8.31
C GLU A 764 -27.67 6.76 9.60
N GLY A 765 -28.23 6.41 10.75
CA GLY A 765 -28.25 7.25 11.93
C GLY A 765 -27.05 7.31 12.87
N ALA A 766 -25.84 6.87 12.49
CA ALA A 766 -24.71 6.91 13.41
C ALA A 766 -24.30 8.36 13.75
N GLY A 767 -24.06 8.63 15.04
CA GLY A 767 -23.50 9.89 15.51
C GLY A 767 -24.47 11.07 15.66
N ARG A 768 -25.79 10.89 15.47
CA ARG A 768 -26.75 11.96 15.78
C ARG A 768 -26.62 12.36 17.24
N ILE A 769 -26.32 13.63 17.50
CA ILE A 769 -26.08 14.13 18.86
C ILE A 769 -27.36 14.00 19.70
N LYS A 770 -27.20 13.55 20.95
CA LYS A 770 -28.29 13.52 21.92
C LYS A 770 -28.16 14.66 22.91
N ASP A 771 -27.14 14.63 23.78
CA ASP A 771 -26.94 15.67 24.79
C ASP A 771 -25.79 16.57 24.36
N TYR A 772 -25.99 17.91 24.52
CA TYR A 772 -25.05 18.92 24.04
C TYR A 772 -24.78 20.01 25.07
N ARG A 773 -23.67 20.74 24.84
CA ARG A 773 -23.39 22.04 25.40
C ARG A 773 -23.03 23.01 24.24
N ALA A 774 -23.52 24.26 24.33
CA ALA A 774 -23.21 25.33 23.38
C ALA A 774 -22.46 26.44 24.08
N PHE A 775 -21.36 26.92 23.49
CA PHE A 775 -20.52 27.96 24.05
C PHE A 775 -20.34 29.10 23.05
N VAL A 776 -20.28 30.33 23.57
CA VAL A 776 -20.00 31.53 22.77
C VAL A 776 -18.90 32.34 23.47
N PHE A 777 -17.81 32.63 22.75
CA PHE A 777 -16.65 33.27 23.34
C PHE A 777 -15.89 34.18 22.35
N THR A 778 -15.05 35.08 22.88
CA THR A 778 -14.35 36.09 22.08
C THR A 778 -12.91 35.67 21.70
N LYS A 779 -12.29 34.79 22.45
CA LYS A 779 -10.93 34.28 22.22
C LYS A 779 -10.93 32.76 22.27
N LEU A 780 -10.17 32.17 21.39
CA LEU A 780 -9.91 30.72 21.37
C LEU A 780 -8.53 30.49 21.99
N ASP A 781 -8.51 30.02 23.25
CA ASP A 781 -7.28 29.64 23.94
C ASP A 781 -7.13 28.14 23.88
N LEU A 782 -6.32 27.69 22.93
CA LEU A 782 -5.90 26.27 22.82
C LEU A 782 -4.75 26.05 23.80
N LEU A 783 -4.98 25.25 24.84
CA LEU A 783 -3.92 24.82 25.74
C LEU A 783 -3.09 23.73 25.04
N THR A 784 -1.98 24.12 24.44
CA THR A 784 -0.94 23.18 24.03
C THR A 784 -0.08 22.83 25.25
N LYS A 785 0.07 21.53 25.54
CA LYS A 785 1.06 21.07 26.52
C LYS A 785 2.47 21.16 25.95
#